data_e2447bc8b38ebd244cf1f8bd4f29ef1f
#
_entry.id   e2447bc8b38ebd244cf1f8bd4f29ef1f
#
_cell.length_a   1.000
_cell.length_b   1.000
_cell.length_c   1.000
_cell.angle_alpha   90.00
_cell.angle_beta   90.00
_cell.angle_gamma   90.00
#
_symmetry.space_group_name_H-M   'P 1'
#
loop_
_entity.id
_entity.type
_entity.pdbx_description
1 polymer ?
#
loop_
_entity_poly.entity_id
_entity_poly.type
_entity_poly.pdbx_seq_one_letter_code
_entity_poly.pdbx_strand_id
1 'polypeptide(L)'
;MIRSTNHPGARRRAQVAAAAAVALTLVAGTASSALAHGKPQPPAPAVVTRAAVDPALVEGRGATVPFLEQEAENAVTTGTVIGPGRDAYTVEAEASGRSAVRLTAGQNVEFTLPADANAITVRYSIPDSPTGGGITSPLDVSVVRQGKKVGLDRRMTLTSAYSYLYNQYPFTNDPTADLLQPGWWVTECACVPAETSPAPTFEKPFRPMKFYDEQRLLLGQTYKKGDVVRLTVPARGAAEWTVVDLLDSEKVAPPKVRLLAANALLFGADPTGRRDSADALDKAIAFAKKHRLEVYVPPGVYQVNRHIVVDGVTIQGAGSWYTIFTGKEVALDAPAPDGSVHTGVGFYGKYAAEGGSRNVHLRDFAIVGDVRERVDTDQVNGIGGALSDSSISGLYLQHTKVGLWFDGPMDNLRVESTVIVDQIADALNFHGGVTNSVVRNVFVRSTGDDGLAMWSEKLANSGNVFEKNTIQSNTLANGIAVYGGTDNTVRANLVADPVREGSGLHVGSRFGAEPFAGYLHLTDNTAVRAGTYELNWNIGLGAIWFYALDRDIDADVRVTGDHYLDSTYNAIMLVSDWGVKDQVAIEGVAFKDVRVDGTGTSVVSARVRGGASFENVDARNVGWAGVNNCGAFNFPDGGTEFTLTDLGGNDGTSLSPWEPGTVNWLGRFVPSAPSCNDRPPVVAPPAPSPWVQPVG
;
A
#
# COMPACT_ATOMS: atom_id res chain seq x y z
N MET A 1 8.70 30.71 3.95
CA MET A 1 8.53 31.05 5.37
C MET A 1 7.07 30.75 5.75
N ILE A 2 6.78 29.55 6.08
CA ILE A 2 5.47 29.21 6.65
C ILE A 2 5.76 28.79 8.08
N ARG A 3 5.37 29.64 9.01
CA ARG A 3 5.46 29.37 10.44
C ARG A 3 4.44 28.29 10.77
N SER A 4 4.90 27.19 11.35
CA SER A 4 4.06 26.25 12.04
C SER A 4 3.27 26.98 13.12
N THR A 5 1.95 27.03 13.00
CA THR A 5 1.10 27.49 14.06
C THR A 5 1.03 26.40 15.13
N ASN A 6 1.74 26.62 16.23
CA ASN A 6 1.60 25.85 17.45
C ASN A 6 0.14 25.89 17.94
N HIS A 7 -0.53 24.79 17.97
CA HIS A 7 -1.74 24.62 18.72
C HIS A 7 -1.43 24.49 20.23
N PRO A 8 -2.06 25.29 21.10
CA PRO A 8 -1.74 25.30 22.54
C PRO A 8 -2.45 24.22 23.36
N GLY A 9 -2.77 23.07 22.81
CA GLY A 9 -3.52 21.99 23.49
C GLY A 9 -2.71 20.89 24.19
N ALA A 10 -1.42 20.75 23.92
CA ALA A 10 -0.64 19.60 24.38
C ALA A 10 0.13 19.79 25.72
N ARG A 11 -0.20 20.82 26.50
CA ARG A 11 0.45 21.03 27.79
C ARG A 11 -0.43 20.61 28.96
N ARG A 12 -0.63 19.33 29.18
CA ARG A 12 -1.00 18.77 30.52
C ARG A 12 -0.93 17.24 30.49
N ARG A 13 0.21 16.65 30.61
CA ARG A 13 0.40 15.30 31.14
C ARG A 13 1.87 15.00 31.43
N ALA A 14 2.40 15.69 32.42
CA ALA A 14 3.57 15.22 33.12
C ALA A 14 3.32 15.49 34.58
N GLN A 15 2.83 14.49 35.29
CA GLN A 15 2.96 14.33 36.73
C GLN A 15 2.13 13.10 37.10
N VAL A 16 2.79 11.98 37.28
CA VAL A 16 2.72 11.08 38.43
C VAL A 16 3.60 9.87 38.11
N ALA A 17 4.78 9.86 38.59
CA ALA A 17 5.54 8.66 38.92
C ALA A 17 6.42 8.99 40.13
N ALA A 18 5.96 8.66 41.32
CA ALA A 18 6.72 8.72 42.52
C ALA A 18 6.75 7.33 43.17
N ALA A 19 7.96 6.79 43.21
CA ALA A 19 8.59 6.00 44.25
C ALA A 19 7.80 4.97 45.08
N ALA A 20 8.26 3.73 45.04
CA ALA A 20 8.38 2.90 46.27
C ALA A 20 9.55 1.92 46.10
N ALA A 21 10.63 2.20 46.81
CA ALA A 21 11.68 1.24 47.12
C ALA A 21 11.33 0.57 48.44
N VAL A 22 11.36 -0.76 48.53
CA VAL A 22 11.40 -1.50 49.81
C VAL A 22 12.25 -2.77 49.67
N ALA A 23 13.31 -2.73 50.36
CA ALA A 23 14.12 -3.71 51.09
C ALA A 23 14.05 -5.22 50.76
N LEU A 24 15.24 -5.76 50.48
CA LEU A 24 15.60 -7.17 50.61
C LEU A 24 15.59 -7.61 52.09
N THR A 25 14.99 -8.78 52.34
CA THR A 25 15.36 -9.64 53.48
C THR A 25 15.58 -11.07 52.98
N LEU A 26 16.79 -11.55 53.15
CA LEU A 26 17.17 -12.96 52.99
C LEU A 26 16.54 -13.79 54.11
N VAL A 27 15.87 -14.89 53.75
CA VAL A 27 15.69 -16.03 54.64
C VAL A 27 16.05 -17.29 53.87
N ALA A 28 17.08 -17.98 54.37
CA ALA A 28 17.42 -19.33 53.91
C ALA A 28 16.48 -20.35 54.54
N GLY A 29 15.94 -21.23 53.73
CA GLY A 29 15.07 -22.33 54.18
C GLY A 29 15.04 -23.49 53.20
N THR A 30 15.72 -24.52 53.56
CA THR A 30 15.69 -25.96 53.21
C THR A 30 14.82 -26.44 52.02
N ALA A 31 15.48 -27.15 51.12
CA ALA A 31 14.92 -27.90 50.03
C ALA A 31 13.96 -29.02 50.51
N SER A 32 12.75 -28.99 49.97
CA SER A 32 11.89 -30.17 49.91
C SER A 32 11.50 -30.37 48.46
N SER A 33 11.95 -31.49 47.91
CA SER A 33 11.59 -31.97 46.56
C SER A 33 10.09 -32.32 46.48
N ALA A 34 9.28 -31.42 45.96
CA ALA A 34 7.92 -31.73 45.58
C ALA A 34 7.91 -32.01 44.08
N LEU A 35 7.55 -33.21 43.68
CA LEU A 35 7.24 -33.63 42.32
C LEU A 35 6.13 -32.71 41.77
N ALA A 36 6.50 -31.76 40.91
CA ALA A 36 5.55 -30.97 40.17
C ALA A 36 4.89 -31.86 39.11
N HIS A 37 3.64 -32.24 39.36
CA HIS A 37 2.76 -32.74 38.32
C HIS A 37 2.52 -31.57 37.36
N GLY A 38 3.23 -31.55 36.23
CA GLY A 38 2.97 -30.63 35.14
C GLY A 38 1.52 -30.77 34.71
N LYS A 39 0.75 -29.68 34.76
CA LYS A 39 -0.54 -29.62 34.09
C LYS A 39 -0.31 -29.91 32.59
N PRO A 40 -1.14 -30.76 31.96
CA PRO A 40 -1.05 -31.01 30.55
C PRO A 40 -1.10 -29.64 29.82
N GLN A 41 -0.09 -29.35 29.02
CA GLN A 41 -0.10 -28.19 28.14
C GLN A 41 -1.29 -28.39 27.19
N PRO A 42 -2.19 -27.42 27.01
CA PRO A 42 -3.28 -27.54 26.05
C PRO A 42 -2.68 -27.90 24.70
N PRO A 43 -3.33 -28.78 23.93
CA PRO A 43 -2.86 -29.10 22.58
C PRO A 43 -2.72 -27.79 21.78
N ALA A 44 -1.65 -27.69 21.01
CA ALA A 44 -1.48 -26.59 20.08
C ALA A 44 -2.75 -26.49 19.21
N PRO A 45 -3.30 -25.29 18.99
CA PRO A 45 -4.47 -25.14 18.16
C PRO A 45 -4.21 -25.80 16.80
N ALA A 46 -5.16 -26.60 16.35
CA ALA A 46 -5.07 -27.20 15.03
C ALA A 46 -4.91 -26.08 13.99
N VAL A 47 -3.93 -26.19 13.11
CA VAL A 47 -3.78 -25.28 11.98
C VAL A 47 -5.02 -25.44 11.12
N VAL A 48 -5.92 -24.46 11.20
CA VAL A 48 -7.11 -24.42 10.35
C VAL A 48 -6.65 -23.93 8.99
N THR A 49 -6.52 -24.83 8.03
CA THR A 49 -6.35 -24.46 6.63
C THR A 49 -7.63 -23.80 6.14
N ARG A 50 -7.56 -22.50 5.82
CA ARG A 50 -8.68 -21.80 5.21
C ARG A 50 -8.88 -22.22 3.76
N ALA A 51 -10.13 -22.25 3.32
CA ALA A 51 -10.44 -22.37 1.91
C ALA A 51 -9.89 -21.19 1.11
N ALA A 52 -9.57 -21.39 -0.16
CA ALA A 52 -9.25 -20.32 -1.07
C ALA A 52 -10.38 -19.29 -1.12
N VAL A 53 -10.04 -18.03 -1.36
CA VAL A 53 -11.03 -16.98 -1.64
C VAL A 53 -11.84 -17.41 -2.85
N ASP A 54 -13.17 -17.35 -2.73
CA ASP A 54 -14.07 -17.66 -3.86
C ASP A 54 -13.88 -16.63 -4.98
N PRO A 55 -13.45 -17.04 -6.18
CA PRO A 55 -13.24 -16.10 -7.30
C PRO A 55 -14.47 -15.27 -7.64
N ALA A 56 -15.68 -15.79 -7.44
CA ALA A 56 -16.92 -15.07 -7.69
C ALA A 56 -17.06 -13.81 -6.81
N LEU A 57 -16.41 -13.77 -5.64
CA LEU A 57 -16.45 -12.62 -4.74
C LEU A 57 -15.50 -11.48 -5.13
N VAL A 58 -14.64 -11.70 -6.12
CA VAL A 58 -13.73 -10.69 -6.68
C VAL A 58 -14.03 -10.38 -8.14
N GLU A 59 -14.93 -11.13 -8.78
CA GLU A 59 -15.31 -10.95 -10.18
C GLU A 59 -15.85 -9.54 -10.45
N GLY A 60 -15.40 -8.92 -11.52
CA GLY A 60 -15.80 -7.56 -11.93
C GLY A 60 -15.20 -6.43 -11.08
N ARG A 61 -14.33 -6.75 -10.13
CA ARG A 61 -13.67 -5.81 -9.22
C ARG A 61 -12.16 -5.76 -9.51
N GLY A 62 -11.57 -4.58 -9.30
CA GLY A 62 -10.17 -4.36 -9.60
C GLY A 62 -9.89 -3.99 -11.05
N ALA A 63 -8.60 -3.78 -11.33
CA ALA A 63 -8.08 -3.37 -12.62
C ALA A 63 -7.99 -4.55 -13.60
N THR A 64 -8.29 -4.29 -14.87
CA THR A 64 -7.91 -5.19 -15.95
C THR A 64 -6.46 -4.91 -16.32
N VAL A 65 -5.58 -5.84 -15.99
CA VAL A 65 -4.12 -5.71 -16.22
C VAL A 65 -3.68 -6.43 -17.50
N PRO A 66 -2.60 -5.98 -18.16
CA PRO A 66 -2.10 -6.60 -19.38
C PRO A 66 -1.26 -7.86 -19.15
N PHE A 67 -1.06 -8.27 -17.91
CA PHE A 67 -0.20 -9.39 -17.51
C PHE A 67 -0.99 -10.47 -16.76
N LEU A 68 -0.38 -11.64 -16.68
CA LEU A 68 -0.89 -12.77 -15.89
C LEU A 68 0.11 -13.04 -14.76
N GLU A 69 -0.36 -12.88 -13.54
CA GLU A 69 0.39 -13.10 -12.31
C GLU A 69 0.42 -14.58 -11.93
N GLN A 70 1.56 -15.04 -11.48
CA GLN A 70 1.78 -16.40 -10.98
C GLN A 70 2.60 -16.35 -9.70
N GLU A 71 2.06 -16.91 -8.63
CA GLU A 71 2.73 -17.00 -7.33
C GLU A 71 3.84 -18.05 -7.34
N ALA A 72 4.97 -17.71 -6.75
CA ALA A 72 6.15 -18.59 -6.75
C ALA A 72 5.97 -19.85 -5.89
N GLU A 73 5.22 -19.76 -4.79
CA GLU A 73 4.93 -20.92 -3.95
C GLU A 73 4.08 -21.99 -4.64
N ASN A 74 3.36 -21.62 -5.70
CA ASN A 74 2.59 -22.54 -6.55
C ASN A 74 3.40 -23.07 -7.76
N ALA A 75 4.62 -22.57 -7.95
CA ALA A 75 5.51 -22.96 -9.04
C ALA A 75 6.40 -24.16 -8.66
N VAL A 76 7.00 -24.79 -9.66
CA VAL A 76 8.00 -25.85 -9.42
C VAL A 76 9.30 -25.22 -8.94
N THR A 77 9.83 -25.65 -7.80
CA THR A 77 11.05 -25.05 -7.25
C THR A 77 12.00 -26.07 -6.63
N THR A 78 13.29 -25.75 -6.65
CA THR A 78 14.35 -26.42 -5.87
C THR A 78 14.69 -25.64 -4.59
N GLY A 79 14.03 -24.49 -4.38
CA GLY A 79 14.14 -23.66 -3.19
C GLY A 79 13.21 -24.10 -2.06
N THR A 80 13.02 -23.21 -1.11
CA THR A 80 12.14 -23.45 0.05
C THR A 80 10.97 -22.46 0.00
N VAL A 81 9.74 -22.98 0.07
CA VAL A 81 8.56 -22.12 0.29
C VAL A 81 8.63 -21.55 1.71
N ILE A 82 8.50 -20.25 1.84
CA ILE A 82 8.38 -19.53 3.10
C ILE A 82 6.95 -19.01 3.25
N GLY A 83 6.47 -18.90 4.48
CA GLY A 83 5.06 -18.57 4.75
C GLY A 83 4.15 -19.83 4.74
N PRO A 84 2.82 -19.64 4.78
CA PRO A 84 2.14 -18.34 4.89
C PRO A 84 2.33 -17.71 6.27
N GLY A 85 2.54 -16.41 6.31
CA GLY A 85 2.76 -15.66 7.55
C GLY A 85 2.12 -14.28 7.53
N ARG A 86 1.68 -13.80 8.70
CA ARG A 86 1.11 -12.45 8.88
C ARG A 86 1.90 -11.62 9.91
N ASP A 87 3.01 -12.14 10.41
CA ASP A 87 3.80 -11.46 11.43
C ASP A 87 4.50 -10.25 10.80
N ALA A 88 4.23 -9.07 11.34
CA ALA A 88 4.85 -7.84 10.85
C ALA A 88 6.38 -7.94 10.83
N TYR A 89 7.00 -7.31 9.85
CA TYR A 89 8.46 -7.30 9.63
C TYR A 89 9.08 -8.65 9.23
N THR A 90 8.31 -9.53 8.63
CA THR A 90 8.82 -10.74 8.01
C THR A 90 8.68 -10.67 6.48
N VAL A 91 9.57 -11.35 5.77
CA VAL A 91 9.58 -11.34 4.30
C VAL A 91 8.29 -11.96 3.75
N GLU A 92 7.82 -13.04 4.36
CA GLU A 92 6.57 -13.71 3.98
C GLU A 92 5.32 -12.85 4.24
N ALA A 93 5.33 -11.99 5.26
CA ALA A 93 4.18 -11.13 5.54
C ALA A 93 4.00 -9.99 4.50
N GLU A 94 5.04 -9.63 3.78
CA GLU A 94 4.98 -8.65 2.68
C GLU A 94 4.78 -9.30 1.31
N ALA A 95 4.88 -10.63 1.21
CA ALA A 95 4.62 -11.35 -0.01
C ALA A 95 3.14 -11.28 -0.40
N SER A 96 2.85 -11.35 -1.69
CA SER A 96 1.51 -11.62 -2.20
C SER A 96 1.02 -12.96 -1.65
N GLY A 97 -0.24 -13.06 -1.27
CA GLY A 97 -0.74 -14.30 -0.65
C GLY A 97 -0.04 -14.68 0.66
N ARG A 98 0.85 -13.85 1.19
CA ARG A 98 1.65 -14.08 2.41
C ARG A 98 2.62 -15.26 2.31
N SER A 99 3.03 -15.63 1.10
CA SER A 99 3.96 -16.74 0.84
C SER A 99 4.91 -16.40 -0.30
N ALA A 100 6.09 -17.01 -0.30
CA ALA A 100 7.09 -16.81 -1.35
C ALA A 100 8.06 -17.98 -1.43
N VAL A 101 8.99 -17.98 -2.37
CA VAL A 101 10.05 -18.98 -2.49
C VAL A 101 11.41 -18.38 -2.22
N ARG A 102 12.12 -18.92 -1.22
CA ARG A 102 13.51 -18.58 -0.92
C ARG A 102 14.46 -19.50 -1.69
N LEU A 103 15.36 -18.90 -2.44
CA LEU A 103 16.39 -19.55 -3.26
C LEU A 103 17.78 -19.21 -2.74
N THR A 104 18.69 -20.17 -2.82
CA THR A 104 20.14 -19.97 -2.61
C THR A 104 20.91 -20.32 -3.90
N ALA A 105 22.21 -20.13 -3.89
CA ALA A 105 23.08 -20.35 -5.06
C ALA A 105 22.81 -21.71 -5.74
N GLY A 106 22.56 -21.69 -7.03
CA GLY A 106 22.26 -22.85 -7.87
C GLY A 106 20.79 -23.32 -7.85
N GLN A 107 19.96 -22.77 -6.96
CA GLN A 107 18.53 -23.11 -6.90
C GLN A 107 17.70 -22.29 -7.89
N ASN A 108 16.50 -22.79 -8.20
CA ASN A 108 15.61 -22.17 -9.18
C ASN A 108 14.12 -22.30 -8.80
N VAL A 109 13.31 -21.47 -9.47
CA VAL A 109 11.86 -21.58 -9.53
C VAL A 109 11.41 -21.53 -10.99
N GLU A 110 10.38 -22.27 -11.36
CA GLU A 110 9.91 -22.50 -12.73
C GLU A 110 8.43 -22.17 -12.87
N PHE A 111 8.13 -21.22 -13.75
CA PHE A 111 6.76 -20.79 -14.05
C PHE A 111 6.36 -21.28 -15.44
N THR A 112 5.29 -22.05 -15.52
CA THR A 112 4.70 -22.44 -16.81
C THR A 112 3.84 -21.29 -17.33
N LEU A 113 4.17 -20.75 -18.50
CA LEU A 113 3.43 -19.65 -19.10
C LEU A 113 1.95 -20.01 -19.35
N PRO A 114 0.99 -19.29 -18.77
CA PRO A 114 -0.43 -19.55 -18.99
C PRO A 114 -0.94 -19.04 -20.35
N ALA A 115 -0.22 -18.14 -20.97
CA ALA A 115 -0.45 -17.59 -22.31
C ALA A 115 0.88 -17.27 -23.01
N ASP A 116 0.79 -16.84 -24.28
CA ASP A 116 1.96 -16.33 -25.01
C ASP A 116 2.50 -15.07 -24.32
N ALA A 117 3.82 -14.99 -24.10
CA ALA A 117 4.47 -13.86 -23.45
C ALA A 117 5.80 -13.50 -24.12
N ASN A 118 6.18 -12.22 -24.09
CA ASN A 118 7.48 -11.71 -24.53
C ASN A 118 8.12 -10.76 -23.51
N ALA A 119 7.50 -10.59 -22.36
CA ALA A 119 8.00 -9.79 -21.26
C ALA A 119 7.60 -10.45 -19.92
N ILE A 120 8.41 -10.21 -18.91
CA ILE A 120 8.13 -10.62 -17.53
C ILE A 120 8.50 -9.50 -16.58
N THR A 121 7.77 -9.45 -15.46
CA THR A 121 8.15 -8.72 -14.24
C THR A 121 8.32 -9.74 -13.13
N VAL A 122 9.37 -9.63 -12.34
CA VAL A 122 9.62 -10.49 -11.18
C VAL A 122 9.62 -9.63 -9.96
N ARG A 123 8.77 -9.98 -8.99
CA ARG A 123 8.77 -9.39 -7.65
C ARG A 123 9.68 -10.24 -6.77
N TYR A 124 10.65 -9.60 -6.13
CA TYR A 124 11.71 -10.29 -5.42
C TYR A 124 12.18 -9.55 -4.17
N SER A 125 12.90 -10.26 -3.31
CA SER A 125 13.66 -9.69 -2.21
C SER A 125 15.06 -10.29 -2.17
N ILE A 126 16.05 -9.48 -1.83
CA ILE A 126 17.45 -9.89 -1.56
C ILE A 126 17.95 -9.17 -0.30
N PRO A 127 18.98 -9.69 0.39
CA PRO A 127 19.50 -9.04 1.59
C PRO A 127 20.04 -7.64 1.31
N ASP A 128 20.07 -6.84 2.34
CA ASP A 128 20.76 -5.55 2.34
C ASP A 128 22.27 -5.73 2.50
N SER A 129 23.02 -4.64 2.33
CA SER A 129 24.41 -4.62 2.74
C SER A 129 24.54 -4.59 4.28
N PRO A 130 25.63 -5.07 4.84
CA PRO A 130 25.84 -5.00 6.30
C PRO A 130 25.82 -3.57 6.87
N THR A 131 26.00 -2.57 6.02
CA THR A 131 26.00 -1.15 6.39
C THR A 131 24.79 -0.38 5.87
N GLY A 132 23.80 -1.06 5.27
CA GLY A 132 22.65 -0.44 4.62
C GLY A 132 22.96 0.08 3.20
N GLY A 133 21.95 0.67 2.56
CA GLY A 133 22.06 1.27 1.23
C GLY A 133 21.91 0.29 0.07
N GLY A 134 21.64 -0.96 0.33
CA GLY A 134 21.37 -2.00 -0.67
C GLY A 134 22.59 -2.66 -1.27
N ILE A 135 22.33 -3.80 -1.88
CA ILE A 135 23.29 -4.56 -2.73
C ILE A 135 22.68 -4.80 -4.10
N THR A 136 23.45 -5.34 -5.01
CA THR A 136 22.95 -5.90 -6.27
C THR A 136 23.25 -7.40 -6.35
N SER A 137 22.35 -8.16 -6.96
CA SER A 137 22.49 -9.59 -7.16
C SER A 137 21.97 -10.02 -8.53
N PRO A 138 22.68 -10.90 -9.26
CA PRO A 138 22.19 -11.41 -10.52
C PRO A 138 21.11 -12.49 -10.32
N LEU A 139 20.15 -12.52 -11.26
CA LEU A 139 19.19 -13.61 -11.41
C LEU A 139 19.17 -14.02 -12.89
N ASP A 140 19.49 -15.29 -13.17
CA ASP A 140 19.51 -15.82 -14.53
C ASP A 140 18.10 -16.24 -14.96
N VAL A 141 17.71 -15.84 -16.15
CA VAL A 141 16.42 -16.15 -16.77
C VAL A 141 16.64 -17.01 -18.01
N SER A 142 16.01 -18.16 -18.04
CA SER A 142 16.02 -19.06 -19.21
C SER A 142 14.61 -19.56 -19.49
N VAL A 143 14.34 -19.92 -20.73
CA VAL A 143 13.06 -20.52 -21.11
C VAL A 143 13.28 -21.93 -21.60
N VAL A 144 12.44 -22.85 -21.14
CA VAL A 144 12.52 -24.29 -21.41
C VAL A 144 11.23 -24.75 -22.08
N ARG A 145 11.35 -25.56 -23.12
CA ARG A 145 10.25 -26.22 -23.82
C ARG A 145 10.56 -27.72 -23.92
N GLN A 146 9.68 -28.57 -23.37
CA GLN A 146 9.86 -30.03 -23.35
C GLN A 146 11.25 -30.44 -22.82
N GLY A 147 11.69 -29.83 -21.73
CA GLY A 147 12.98 -30.10 -21.11
C GLY A 147 14.21 -29.51 -21.83
N LYS A 148 14.05 -28.87 -23.00
CA LYS A 148 15.14 -28.26 -23.77
C LYS A 148 15.07 -26.74 -23.67
N LYS A 149 16.23 -26.11 -23.47
CA LYS A 149 16.37 -24.66 -23.48
C LYS A 149 16.01 -24.10 -24.87
N VAL A 150 15.23 -23.02 -24.89
CA VAL A 150 14.82 -22.31 -26.09
C VAL A 150 15.12 -20.83 -25.96
N GLY A 151 15.62 -20.21 -27.03
CA GLY A 151 16.01 -18.79 -27.00
C GLY A 151 17.35 -18.54 -26.31
N LEU A 152 17.63 -17.27 -26.05
CA LEU A 152 18.86 -16.81 -25.39
C LEU A 152 18.60 -16.66 -23.88
N ASP A 153 19.63 -16.97 -23.10
CA ASP A 153 19.66 -16.64 -21.70
C ASP A 153 19.62 -15.12 -21.52
N ARG A 154 18.93 -14.71 -20.48
CA ARG A 154 18.89 -13.34 -20.01
C ARG A 154 19.37 -13.31 -18.56
N ARG A 155 19.73 -12.14 -18.10
CA ARG A 155 20.08 -11.89 -16.71
C ARG A 155 19.43 -10.61 -16.24
N MET A 156 18.80 -10.69 -15.09
CA MET A 156 18.31 -9.55 -14.33
C MET A 156 19.39 -9.14 -13.33
N THR A 157 19.46 -7.85 -13.03
CA THR A 157 20.23 -7.32 -11.91
C THR A 157 19.22 -6.84 -10.86
N LEU A 158 19.09 -7.62 -9.81
CA LEU A 158 18.23 -7.29 -8.67
C LEU A 158 18.94 -6.28 -7.78
N THR A 159 18.18 -5.48 -7.04
CA THR A 159 18.75 -4.51 -6.08
C THR A 159 17.90 -4.46 -4.82
N SER A 160 18.49 -4.15 -3.68
CA SER A 160 17.81 -3.83 -2.43
C SER A 160 17.93 -2.35 -2.05
N ALA A 161 18.29 -1.48 -3.01
CA ALA A 161 18.54 -0.07 -2.72
C ALA A 161 17.26 0.76 -2.43
N TYR A 162 16.07 0.22 -2.69
CA TYR A 162 14.79 0.92 -2.55
C TYR A 162 13.93 0.42 -1.38
N SER A 163 14.57 -0.16 -0.36
CA SER A 163 13.88 -0.76 0.79
C SER A 163 13.61 0.21 1.94
N TYR A 164 13.97 1.48 1.83
CA TYR A 164 14.03 2.40 2.95
C TYR A 164 12.91 3.44 2.97
N LEU A 165 12.51 3.85 4.18
CA LEU A 165 11.60 4.95 4.43
C LEU A 165 12.22 5.91 5.45
N TYR A 166 11.96 7.23 5.30
CA TYR A 166 12.27 8.26 6.28
C TYR A 166 13.74 8.37 6.69
N ASN A 167 14.66 8.42 5.74
CA ASN A 167 16.06 8.74 6.05
C ASN A 167 16.61 8.05 7.32
N GLN A 168 16.18 6.84 7.58
CA GLN A 168 16.52 6.06 8.77
C GLN A 168 17.69 5.12 8.48
N TYR A 169 18.88 5.63 8.50
CA TYR A 169 20.10 4.87 8.23
C TYR A 169 20.83 4.49 9.52
N PRO A 170 21.47 3.33 9.63
CA PRO A 170 21.50 2.21 8.66
C PRO A 170 20.28 1.29 8.81
N PHE A 171 19.77 0.81 7.70
CA PHE A 171 18.68 -0.17 7.64
C PHE A 171 19.19 -1.55 7.29
N THR A 172 18.43 -2.58 7.68
CA THR A 172 18.65 -3.94 7.25
C THR A 172 17.32 -4.62 6.94
N ASN A 173 17.25 -5.35 5.87
CA ASN A 173 16.14 -6.23 5.53
C ASN A 173 16.35 -7.67 6.03
N ASP A 174 17.26 -7.88 6.98
CA ASP A 174 17.39 -9.15 7.67
C ASP A 174 16.22 -9.34 8.65
N PRO A 175 15.27 -10.24 8.37
CA PRO A 175 14.13 -10.48 9.26
C PRO A 175 14.54 -11.08 10.60
N THR A 176 15.77 -11.59 10.72
CA THR A 176 16.32 -12.11 11.97
C THR A 176 17.04 -11.05 12.79
N ALA A 177 17.25 -9.86 12.21
CA ALA A 177 17.77 -8.75 13.00
C ALA A 177 16.80 -8.44 14.13
N ASP A 178 17.24 -8.65 15.34
CA ASP A 178 16.47 -8.69 16.59
C ASP A 178 15.92 -7.32 17.01
N LEU A 179 15.20 -6.65 16.10
CA LEU A 179 14.78 -5.29 16.36
C LEU A 179 13.44 -4.97 15.76
N LEU A 180 12.48 -4.93 16.62
CA LEU A 180 11.38 -4.01 16.48
C LEU A 180 11.96 -2.59 16.52
N GLN A 181 12.30 -2.04 15.40
CA GLN A 181 12.52 -0.62 15.35
C GLN A 181 11.16 0.06 15.33
N PRO A 182 10.96 1.00 16.23
CA PRO A 182 9.86 1.90 16.05
C PRO A 182 10.03 2.48 14.65
N GLY A 183 8.98 2.49 13.87
CA GLY A 183 8.98 3.18 12.60
C GLY A 183 9.20 4.68 12.80
N TRP A 184 9.23 5.40 11.74
CA TRP A 184 9.37 6.86 11.68
C TRP A 184 8.44 7.63 12.64
N TRP A 185 7.27 7.09 12.96
CA TRP A 185 6.32 7.71 13.89
C TRP A 185 6.87 7.94 15.29
N VAL A 186 7.90 7.22 15.71
CA VAL A 186 8.55 7.47 17.01
C VAL A 186 9.41 8.72 16.96
N THR A 187 9.93 9.07 15.80
CA THR A 187 10.72 10.28 15.59
C THR A 187 9.84 11.48 15.19
N GLU A 188 8.70 11.24 14.53
CA GLU A 188 7.75 12.28 14.11
C GLU A 188 6.57 12.45 15.08
N CYS A 189 6.23 11.40 15.80
CA CYS A 189 5.23 11.55 16.83
C CYS A 189 5.72 12.52 17.87
N ALA A 190 5.09 13.68 17.97
CA ALA A 190 5.27 14.62 19.06
C ALA A 190 4.88 14.04 20.43
N CYS A 191 4.68 12.72 20.52
CA CYS A 191 4.46 11.98 21.75
C CYS A 191 5.67 12.00 22.67
N VAL A 192 6.86 12.26 22.12
CA VAL A 192 8.07 12.54 22.90
C VAL A 192 8.50 13.97 22.55
N PRO A 193 8.47 14.91 23.50
CA PRO A 193 8.92 16.27 23.25
C PRO A 193 10.36 16.24 22.71
N ALA A 194 10.59 16.83 21.57
CA ALA A 194 11.90 16.93 20.92
C ALA A 194 13.00 17.55 21.85
N GLU A 195 12.56 18.25 22.90
CA GLU A 195 13.43 18.90 23.87
C GLU A 195 13.89 17.99 25.03
N THR A 196 13.29 16.81 25.20
CA THR A 196 13.57 15.92 26.35
C THR A 196 14.01 14.52 25.98
N SER A 197 13.92 14.18 24.72
CA SER A 197 14.43 12.92 24.23
C SER A 197 15.76 13.15 23.55
N PRO A 198 16.87 12.56 24.03
CA PRO A 198 18.02 12.39 23.16
C PRO A 198 17.50 11.68 21.91
N ALA A 199 17.94 12.13 20.73
CA ALA A 199 17.68 11.38 19.50
C ALA A 199 17.89 9.90 19.83
N PRO A 200 16.91 9.04 19.55
CA PRO A 200 17.01 7.66 19.97
C PRO A 200 18.34 7.12 19.45
N THR A 201 19.24 6.81 20.37
CA THR A 201 20.48 6.12 20.03
C THR A 201 20.07 4.68 19.76
N PHE A 202 19.76 4.39 18.51
CA PHE A 202 19.49 3.03 18.11
C PHE A 202 20.81 2.28 18.13
N GLU A 203 20.97 1.39 19.08
CA GLU A 203 22.15 0.54 19.21
C GLU A 203 22.27 -0.47 18.05
N LYS A 204 21.21 -0.60 17.23
CA LYS A 204 21.12 -1.58 16.17
C LYS A 204 20.42 -0.97 14.93
N PRO A 205 20.69 -1.48 13.71
CA PRO A 205 20.09 -0.94 12.48
C PRO A 205 18.57 -1.11 12.48
N PHE A 206 17.87 -0.11 11.93
CA PHE A 206 16.45 -0.22 11.66
C PHE A 206 16.15 -1.30 10.64
N ARG A 207 15.02 -1.95 10.76
CA ARG A 207 14.50 -2.80 9.70
C ARG A 207 13.99 -1.96 8.55
N PRO A 208 14.17 -2.38 7.29
CA PRO A 208 13.54 -1.71 6.17
C PRO A 208 12.02 -1.81 6.31
N MET A 209 11.34 -0.81 5.80
CA MET A 209 9.88 -0.78 5.77
C MET A 209 9.33 -1.65 4.63
N LYS A 210 10.16 -2.01 3.65
CA LYS A 210 9.80 -2.72 2.45
C LYS A 210 10.87 -3.73 2.10
N PHE A 211 10.46 -4.99 1.91
CA PHE A 211 11.40 -6.07 1.56
C PHE A 211 11.48 -6.32 0.06
N TYR A 212 10.42 -6.06 -0.68
CA TYR A 212 10.32 -6.43 -2.08
C TYR A 212 10.53 -5.25 -3.02
N ASP A 213 11.06 -5.58 -4.19
CA ASP A 213 11.21 -4.71 -5.34
C ASP A 213 10.85 -5.48 -6.62
N GLU A 214 10.65 -4.80 -7.73
CA GLU A 214 10.27 -5.40 -8.99
C GLU A 214 11.29 -5.14 -10.09
N GLN A 215 11.58 -6.17 -10.89
CA GLN A 215 12.47 -6.06 -12.04
C GLN A 215 11.76 -6.52 -13.30
N ARG A 216 11.76 -5.68 -14.33
CA ARG A 216 11.16 -5.92 -15.64
C ARG A 216 12.18 -6.44 -16.64
N LEU A 217 11.76 -7.36 -17.53
CA LEU A 217 12.62 -7.91 -18.58
C LEU A 217 11.85 -8.22 -19.87
N LEU A 218 12.24 -7.60 -20.99
CA LEU A 218 11.84 -8.04 -22.32
C LEU A 218 12.61 -9.30 -22.70
N LEU A 219 11.91 -10.38 -23.05
CA LEU A 219 12.51 -11.68 -23.35
C LEU A 219 13.15 -11.76 -24.74
N GLY A 220 12.94 -10.73 -25.59
CA GLY A 220 13.54 -10.62 -26.92
C GLY A 220 12.78 -11.36 -28.02
N GLN A 221 11.89 -12.28 -27.68
CA GLN A 221 10.98 -12.98 -28.58
C GLN A 221 9.71 -13.40 -27.83
N THR A 222 8.68 -13.77 -28.58
CA THR A 222 7.46 -14.34 -27.97
C THR A 222 7.64 -15.84 -27.72
N TYR A 223 7.46 -16.22 -26.47
CA TYR A 223 7.35 -17.60 -26.02
C TYR A 223 5.90 -18.03 -25.98
N LYS A 224 5.62 -19.32 -26.06
CA LYS A 224 4.29 -19.87 -26.18
C LYS A 224 3.71 -20.30 -24.84
N LYS A 225 2.40 -20.29 -24.76
CA LYS A 225 1.68 -20.97 -23.67
C LYS A 225 2.27 -22.38 -23.47
N GLY A 226 2.59 -22.74 -22.22
CA GLY A 226 3.20 -24.01 -21.85
C GLY A 226 4.72 -24.05 -21.88
N ASP A 227 5.40 -23.01 -22.41
CA ASP A 227 6.85 -22.85 -22.18
C ASP A 227 7.08 -22.51 -20.70
N VAL A 228 8.24 -22.89 -20.18
CA VAL A 228 8.58 -22.70 -18.77
C VAL A 228 9.65 -21.62 -18.63
N VAL A 229 9.33 -20.55 -17.95
CA VAL A 229 10.31 -19.53 -17.53
C VAL A 229 10.96 -20.04 -16.24
N ARG A 230 12.29 -20.24 -16.29
CA ARG A 230 13.09 -20.65 -15.15
C ARG A 230 13.94 -19.47 -14.66
N LEU A 231 13.77 -19.13 -13.40
CA LEU A 231 14.60 -18.15 -12.69
C LEU A 231 15.59 -18.92 -11.83
N THR A 232 16.89 -18.67 -12.02
CA THR A 232 17.98 -19.40 -11.33
C THR A 232 18.91 -18.42 -10.64
N VAL A 233 19.19 -18.65 -9.36
CA VAL A 233 20.22 -17.93 -8.62
C VAL A 233 21.58 -18.47 -9.05
N PRO A 234 22.48 -17.67 -9.66
CA PRO A 234 23.79 -18.15 -10.10
C PRO A 234 24.60 -18.74 -8.95
N ALA A 235 25.43 -19.74 -9.25
CA ALA A 235 26.30 -20.37 -8.26
C ALA A 235 27.40 -19.43 -7.70
N ARG A 236 27.67 -18.31 -8.38
CA ARG A 236 28.66 -17.30 -7.97
C ARG A 236 28.15 -15.89 -8.23
N GLY A 237 28.53 -14.94 -7.37
CA GLY A 237 28.20 -13.53 -7.51
C GLY A 237 26.77 -13.18 -7.14
N ALA A 238 25.99 -14.13 -6.61
CA ALA A 238 24.68 -13.88 -6.07
C ALA A 238 24.74 -13.49 -4.59
N ALA A 239 23.70 -12.85 -4.12
CA ALA A 239 23.44 -12.64 -2.70
C ALA A 239 23.32 -13.99 -1.97
N GLU A 240 23.44 -13.98 -0.65
CA GLU A 240 23.31 -15.18 0.18
C GLU A 240 21.98 -15.90 -0.05
N TRP A 241 20.91 -15.14 -0.24
CA TRP A 241 19.60 -15.64 -0.59
C TRP A 241 18.87 -14.68 -1.56
N THR A 242 17.96 -15.22 -2.32
CA THR A 242 17.00 -14.48 -3.14
C THR A 242 15.60 -15.04 -2.87
N VAL A 243 14.66 -14.20 -2.53
CA VAL A 243 13.26 -14.59 -2.45
C VAL A 243 12.57 -14.14 -3.74
N VAL A 244 11.82 -15.03 -4.34
CA VAL A 244 10.93 -14.75 -5.46
C VAL A 244 9.50 -14.89 -4.93
N ASP A 245 8.71 -13.82 -5.06
CA ASP A 245 7.33 -13.76 -4.66
C ASP A 245 6.40 -14.20 -5.81
N LEU A 246 6.46 -13.47 -6.90
CA LEU A 246 5.62 -13.74 -8.07
C LEU A 246 6.33 -13.41 -9.38
N LEU A 247 5.72 -13.89 -10.48
CA LEU A 247 6.08 -13.54 -11.83
C LEU A 247 4.85 -13.09 -12.61
N ASP A 248 4.87 -11.86 -13.11
CA ASP A 248 3.93 -11.38 -14.10
C ASP A 248 4.43 -11.69 -15.51
N SER A 249 3.63 -12.33 -16.33
CA SER A 249 3.95 -12.60 -17.73
C SER A 249 3.03 -11.80 -18.66
N GLU A 250 3.63 -11.11 -19.66
CA GLU A 250 2.90 -10.19 -20.53
C GLU A 250 3.24 -10.41 -21.99
N LYS A 251 2.26 -10.24 -22.86
CA LYS A 251 2.44 -10.14 -24.31
C LYS A 251 2.43 -8.68 -24.74
N VAL A 252 3.58 -8.03 -24.66
CA VAL A 252 3.76 -6.63 -25.02
C VAL A 252 3.64 -6.46 -26.54
N ALA A 253 2.80 -5.51 -26.97
CA ALA A 253 2.67 -5.12 -28.36
C ALA A 253 3.97 -4.45 -28.89
N PRO A 254 4.22 -4.44 -30.20
CA PRO A 254 5.35 -3.71 -30.77
C PRO A 254 5.31 -2.21 -30.43
N PRO A 255 6.48 -1.52 -30.41
CA PRO A 255 6.53 -0.11 -30.10
C PRO A 255 5.66 0.74 -31.03
N LYS A 256 4.90 1.66 -30.44
CA LYS A 256 4.08 2.61 -31.18
C LYS A 256 4.97 3.59 -31.94
N VAL A 257 4.54 4.03 -33.12
CA VAL A 257 5.25 5.01 -33.94
C VAL A 257 4.32 6.19 -34.25
N ARG A 258 4.85 7.41 -34.21
CA ARG A 258 4.14 8.65 -34.57
C ARG A 258 4.94 9.42 -35.63
N LEU A 259 4.39 9.49 -36.84
CA LEU A 259 5.06 10.15 -37.96
C LEU A 259 4.85 11.68 -37.97
N LEU A 260 3.67 12.14 -37.53
CA LEU A 260 3.32 13.57 -37.51
C LEU A 260 3.37 14.09 -36.07
N ALA A 261 4.59 14.17 -35.50
CA ALA A 261 4.81 14.63 -34.15
C ALA A 261 6.18 15.33 -34.02
N ALA A 262 6.35 16.13 -32.98
CA ALA A 262 7.66 16.66 -32.58
C ALA A 262 8.47 15.51 -31.96
N ASN A 263 9.29 14.85 -32.77
CA ASN A 263 10.13 13.75 -32.32
C ASN A 263 11.28 14.27 -31.45
N ALA A 264 11.32 13.85 -30.20
CA ALA A 264 12.29 14.33 -29.19
C ALA A 264 13.77 14.15 -29.62
N LEU A 265 14.10 13.13 -30.42
CA LEU A 265 15.45 12.93 -30.94
C LEU A 265 15.92 14.09 -31.82
N LEU A 266 15.01 14.72 -32.56
CA LEU A 266 15.36 15.86 -33.43
C LEU A 266 15.73 17.12 -32.63
N PHE A 267 15.43 17.15 -31.35
CA PHE A 267 15.77 18.23 -30.42
C PHE A 267 16.97 17.91 -29.52
N GLY A 268 17.57 16.72 -29.70
CA GLY A 268 18.78 16.29 -29.01
C GLY A 268 18.57 15.37 -27.81
N ALA A 269 17.37 14.82 -27.62
CA ALA A 269 17.15 13.78 -26.59
C ALA A 269 18.05 12.56 -26.84
N ASP A 270 18.62 12.01 -25.77
CA ASP A 270 19.55 10.87 -25.85
C ASP A 270 18.87 9.56 -25.42
N PRO A 271 18.53 8.66 -26.37
CA PRO A 271 17.83 7.40 -26.06
C PRO A 271 18.72 6.38 -25.38
N THR A 272 20.00 6.67 -25.15
CA THR A 272 20.95 5.77 -24.49
C THR A 272 21.07 6.00 -22.98
N GLY A 273 20.44 7.05 -22.45
CA GLY A 273 20.48 7.43 -21.04
C GLY A 273 21.84 7.96 -20.54
N ARG A 274 22.74 8.33 -21.45
CA ARG A 274 24.08 8.82 -21.08
C ARG A 274 24.14 10.30 -20.84
N ARG A 275 23.23 11.07 -21.44
CA ARG A 275 23.14 12.53 -21.32
C ARG A 275 21.75 12.92 -20.89
N ASP A 276 21.68 13.99 -20.10
CA ASP A 276 20.40 14.56 -19.69
C ASP A 276 19.62 15.05 -20.91
N SER A 277 18.36 14.65 -20.99
CA SER A 277 17.44 14.95 -22.09
C SER A 277 16.41 16.05 -21.73
N ALA A 278 16.48 16.62 -20.53
CA ALA A 278 15.48 17.56 -20.05
C ALA A 278 15.35 18.79 -20.99
N ASP A 279 16.46 19.43 -21.39
CA ASP A 279 16.45 20.56 -22.30
C ASP A 279 15.94 20.22 -23.69
N ALA A 280 16.19 18.99 -24.15
CA ALA A 280 15.69 18.51 -25.43
C ALA A 280 14.17 18.32 -25.40
N LEU A 281 13.63 17.81 -24.29
CA LEU A 281 12.20 17.70 -24.06
C LEU A 281 11.53 19.07 -24.02
N ASP A 282 12.09 20.05 -23.32
CA ASP A 282 11.56 21.42 -23.30
C ASP A 282 11.49 22.04 -24.71
N LYS A 283 12.54 21.85 -25.51
CA LYS A 283 12.58 22.32 -26.91
C LYS A 283 11.52 21.62 -27.76
N ALA A 284 11.34 20.30 -27.58
CA ALA A 284 10.32 19.53 -28.27
C ALA A 284 8.91 19.99 -27.89
N ILE A 285 8.66 20.23 -26.60
CA ILE A 285 7.39 20.77 -26.07
C ILE A 285 7.10 22.15 -26.66
N ALA A 286 8.07 23.06 -26.61
CA ALA A 286 7.90 24.41 -27.16
C ALA A 286 7.59 24.38 -28.67
N PHE A 287 8.27 23.52 -29.43
CA PHE A 287 8.01 23.32 -30.85
C PHE A 287 6.61 22.72 -31.09
N ALA A 288 6.24 21.68 -30.34
CA ALA A 288 4.95 21.03 -30.45
C ALA A 288 3.78 22.00 -30.18
N LYS A 289 3.87 22.80 -29.12
CA LYS A 289 2.88 23.86 -28.81
C LYS A 289 2.74 24.86 -29.94
N LYS A 290 3.86 25.36 -30.48
CA LYS A 290 3.89 26.34 -31.57
C LYS A 290 3.21 25.81 -32.85
N HIS A 291 3.41 24.53 -33.13
CA HIS A 291 2.93 23.90 -34.38
C HIS A 291 1.67 23.06 -34.21
N ARG A 292 1.08 23.01 -33.00
CA ARG A 292 -0.09 22.19 -32.63
C ARG A 292 0.12 20.70 -32.91
N LEU A 293 1.31 20.21 -32.55
CA LEU A 293 1.71 18.80 -32.67
C LEU A 293 1.74 18.16 -31.28
N GLU A 294 1.77 16.82 -31.28
CA GLU A 294 2.16 16.04 -30.09
C GLU A 294 3.70 15.95 -30.01
N VAL A 295 4.24 15.78 -28.80
CA VAL A 295 5.62 15.32 -28.60
C VAL A 295 5.63 13.81 -28.67
N TYR A 296 6.46 13.23 -29.51
CA TYR A 296 6.72 11.80 -29.56
C TYR A 296 8.12 11.47 -29.06
N VAL A 297 8.20 10.54 -28.12
CA VAL A 297 9.48 10.05 -27.57
C VAL A 297 9.67 8.60 -28.01
N PRO A 298 10.59 8.31 -28.95
CA PRO A 298 10.85 6.97 -29.46
C PRO A 298 11.34 5.99 -28.38
N PRO A 299 11.49 4.68 -28.74
CA PRO A 299 12.11 3.72 -27.83
C PRO A 299 13.50 4.18 -27.37
N GLY A 300 13.78 4.05 -26.08
CA GLY A 300 15.04 4.42 -25.44
C GLY A 300 14.91 4.59 -23.94
N VAL A 301 16.06 4.71 -23.28
CA VAL A 301 16.15 5.15 -21.88
C VAL A 301 16.64 6.59 -21.91
N TYR A 302 15.86 7.49 -21.35
CA TYR A 302 16.13 8.93 -21.36
C TYR A 302 16.40 9.41 -19.95
N GLN A 303 17.61 9.88 -19.69
CA GLN A 303 17.94 10.48 -18.42
C GLN A 303 17.32 11.88 -18.32
N VAL A 304 16.61 12.16 -17.24
CA VAL A 304 15.96 13.44 -16.93
C VAL A 304 16.16 13.72 -15.44
N ASN A 305 16.94 14.72 -15.08
CA ASN A 305 17.34 14.98 -13.69
C ASN A 305 16.61 16.19 -13.06
N ARG A 306 15.53 16.62 -13.66
CA ARG A 306 14.63 17.65 -13.13
C ARG A 306 13.22 17.45 -13.64
N HIS A 307 12.27 18.05 -12.97
CA HIS A 307 10.90 18.06 -13.43
C HIS A 307 10.76 18.80 -14.78
N ILE A 308 10.00 18.22 -15.67
CA ILE A 308 9.61 18.81 -16.95
C ILE A 308 8.23 19.45 -16.77
N VAL A 309 8.14 20.77 -16.93
CA VAL A 309 6.87 21.50 -16.81
C VAL A 309 6.03 21.28 -18.07
N VAL A 310 4.80 20.79 -17.89
CA VAL A 310 3.86 20.48 -18.96
C VAL A 310 2.61 21.34 -18.85
N ASP A 311 2.19 21.93 -19.99
CA ASP A 311 1.00 22.76 -20.10
C ASP A 311 0.51 22.81 -21.54
N GLY A 312 -0.73 22.43 -21.82
CA GLY A 312 -1.32 22.44 -23.17
C GLY A 312 -0.53 21.58 -24.17
N VAL A 313 -0.12 20.38 -23.79
CA VAL A 313 0.71 19.50 -24.61
C VAL A 313 0.35 18.04 -24.41
N THR A 314 0.46 17.26 -25.49
CA THR A 314 0.44 15.80 -25.44
C THR A 314 1.86 15.28 -25.56
N ILE A 315 2.27 14.40 -24.61
CA ILE A 315 3.52 13.64 -24.70
C ILE A 315 3.18 12.16 -24.80
N GLN A 316 3.65 11.54 -25.88
CA GLN A 316 3.47 10.12 -26.10
C GLN A 316 4.79 9.39 -26.27
N GLY A 317 4.98 8.33 -25.51
CA GLY A 317 6.05 7.36 -25.69
C GLY A 317 5.69 6.28 -26.73
N ALA A 318 6.64 5.38 -26.94
CA ALA A 318 6.46 4.20 -27.79
C ALA A 318 5.77 3.02 -27.07
N GLY A 319 5.45 3.18 -25.81
CA GLY A 319 4.92 2.18 -24.88
C GLY A 319 5.75 2.14 -23.61
N SER A 320 5.13 1.79 -22.48
CA SER A 320 5.78 1.77 -21.15
C SER A 320 6.95 0.77 -21.02
N TRP A 321 7.07 -0.17 -21.93
CA TRP A 321 8.19 -1.10 -22.05
C TRP A 321 9.34 -0.57 -22.90
N TYR A 322 9.12 0.49 -23.66
CA TYR A 322 10.06 0.95 -24.68
C TYR A 322 10.59 2.35 -24.44
N THR A 323 9.76 3.28 -24.02
CA THR A 323 10.17 4.64 -23.66
C THR A 323 10.25 4.75 -22.16
N ILE A 324 11.44 4.89 -21.62
CA ILE A 324 11.70 4.91 -20.18
C ILE A 324 12.41 6.21 -19.84
N PHE A 325 11.77 7.04 -19.04
CA PHE A 325 12.41 8.19 -18.40
C PHE A 325 13.00 7.74 -17.06
N THR A 326 14.26 8.07 -16.84
CA THR A 326 14.96 7.82 -15.58
C THR A 326 15.75 9.03 -15.16
N GLY A 327 16.09 9.16 -13.90
CA GLY A 327 16.86 10.30 -13.43
C GLY A 327 17.21 10.16 -11.96
N LYS A 328 18.27 10.85 -11.59
CA LYS A 328 18.71 10.92 -10.19
C LYS A 328 17.95 12.02 -9.49
N GLU A 329 17.75 11.84 -8.21
CA GLU A 329 17.41 12.92 -7.30
C GLU A 329 18.58 13.91 -7.23
N VAL A 330 18.30 15.20 -7.42
CA VAL A 330 19.30 16.27 -7.50
C VAL A 330 18.88 17.41 -6.59
N ALA A 331 19.81 17.89 -5.76
CA ALA A 331 19.57 19.05 -4.91
C ALA A 331 19.31 20.31 -5.77
N LEU A 332 18.36 21.11 -5.33
CA LEU A 332 18.03 22.41 -5.90
C LEU A 332 18.94 23.50 -5.31
N ASP A 333 19.33 24.50 -6.12
CA ASP A 333 20.07 25.68 -5.64
C ASP A 333 19.24 26.54 -4.67
N ALA A 334 17.91 26.48 -4.77
CA ALA A 334 16.96 27.12 -3.88
C ALA A 334 15.69 26.27 -3.79
N PRO A 335 14.97 26.30 -2.64
CA PRO A 335 13.73 25.55 -2.50
C PRO A 335 12.70 25.91 -3.58
N ALA A 336 12.00 24.88 -4.07
CA ALA A 336 10.85 25.04 -4.97
C ALA A 336 9.67 25.72 -4.23
N PRO A 337 8.62 26.18 -4.96
CA PRO A 337 7.45 26.82 -4.35
C PRO A 337 6.70 25.96 -3.34
N ASP A 338 6.77 24.64 -3.46
CA ASP A 338 6.21 23.66 -2.52
C ASP A 338 7.12 23.35 -1.32
N GLY A 339 8.30 23.95 -1.27
CA GLY A 339 9.29 23.76 -0.21
C GLY A 339 10.30 22.65 -0.48
N SER A 340 10.16 21.90 -1.57
CA SER A 340 11.12 20.85 -1.96
C SER A 340 12.52 21.41 -2.12
N VAL A 341 13.50 20.66 -1.63
CA VAL A 341 14.94 20.96 -1.78
C VAL A 341 15.63 20.06 -2.80
N HIS A 342 14.91 19.09 -3.35
CA HIS A 342 15.37 18.22 -4.43
C HIS A 342 14.42 18.22 -5.62
N THR A 343 14.94 17.85 -6.77
CA THR A 343 14.18 17.54 -7.99
C THR A 343 14.65 16.19 -8.56
N GLY A 344 13.87 15.60 -9.43
CA GLY A 344 14.18 14.32 -10.06
C GLY A 344 13.42 14.15 -11.36
N VAL A 345 13.41 12.95 -11.90
CA VAL A 345 12.63 12.63 -13.08
C VAL A 345 11.13 12.79 -12.80
N GLY A 346 10.43 13.57 -13.59
CA GLY A 346 8.99 13.74 -13.46
C GLY A 346 8.41 14.76 -14.44
N PHE A 347 7.08 14.71 -14.61
CA PHE A 347 6.32 15.65 -15.45
C PHE A 347 5.34 16.41 -14.55
N TYR A 348 5.50 17.73 -14.49
CA TYR A 348 4.75 18.56 -13.55
C TYR A 348 3.89 19.59 -14.28
N GLY A 349 2.62 19.69 -13.88
CA GLY A 349 1.82 20.89 -14.13
C GLY A 349 2.40 22.08 -13.38
N LYS A 350 2.08 23.27 -13.83
CA LYS A 350 2.30 24.49 -13.02
C LYS A 350 1.58 24.34 -11.68
N TYR A 351 2.13 24.95 -10.65
CA TYR A 351 1.44 25.04 -9.37
C TYR A 351 0.10 25.78 -9.52
N ALA A 352 -0.89 25.42 -8.71
CA ALA A 352 -2.20 26.09 -8.73
C ALA A 352 -2.08 27.60 -8.50
N ALA A 353 -1.17 28.03 -7.63
CA ALA A 353 -0.87 29.46 -7.42
C ALA A 353 -0.33 30.19 -8.68
N GLU A 354 0.21 29.46 -9.65
CA GLU A 354 0.65 29.95 -10.95
C GLU A 354 -0.42 29.81 -12.05
N GLY A 355 -1.64 29.44 -11.67
CA GLY A 355 -2.77 29.21 -12.56
C GLY A 355 -2.95 27.78 -13.03
N GLY A 356 -2.12 26.85 -12.58
CA GLY A 356 -2.17 25.46 -12.98
C GLY A 356 -1.90 25.21 -14.47
N SER A 357 -1.95 23.97 -14.90
CA SER A 357 -1.86 23.55 -16.29
C SER A 357 -3.17 22.95 -16.78
N ARG A 358 -3.42 23.00 -18.09
CA ARG A 358 -4.61 22.44 -18.71
C ARG A 358 -4.29 21.73 -20.01
N ASN A 359 -5.17 20.80 -20.40
CA ASN A 359 -5.07 20.06 -21.66
C ASN A 359 -3.70 19.38 -21.82
N VAL A 360 -3.27 18.70 -20.75
CA VAL A 360 -2.06 17.89 -20.73
C VAL A 360 -2.43 16.43 -20.87
N HIS A 361 -1.80 15.74 -21.85
CA HIS A 361 -2.04 14.33 -22.06
C HIS A 361 -0.72 13.57 -22.06
N LEU A 362 -0.52 12.72 -21.05
CA LEU A 362 0.69 11.91 -20.85
C LEU A 362 0.35 10.45 -21.08
N ARG A 363 1.02 9.79 -22.05
CA ARG A 363 0.67 8.41 -22.38
C ARG A 363 1.80 7.55 -22.90
N ASP A 364 1.72 6.25 -22.61
CA ASP A 364 2.54 5.20 -23.22
C ASP A 364 4.05 5.33 -22.96
N PHE A 365 4.47 5.59 -21.73
CA PHE A 365 5.87 5.59 -21.32
C PHE A 365 6.04 5.12 -19.86
N ALA A 366 7.27 4.90 -19.45
CA ALA A 366 7.61 4.61 -18.06
C ALA A 366 8.40 5.77 -17.43
N ILE A 367 8.21 5.96 -16.13
CA ILE A 367 9.08 6.75 -15.26
C ILE A 367 9.68 5.79 -14.23
N VAL A 368 11.00 5.72 -14.19
CA VAL A 368 11.75 4.93 -13.21
C VAL A 368 12.71 5.89 -12.51
N GLY A 369 12.33 6.29 -11.31
CA GLY A 369 13.10 7.23 -10.49
C GLY A 369 14.32 6.58 -9.80
N ASP A 370 14.96 7.34 -8.94
CA ASP A 370 16.06 6.88 -8.08
C ASP A 370 15.88 7.43 -6.64
N VAL A 371 14.62 7.53 -6.18
CA VAL A 371 14.31 7.94 -4.81
C VAL A 371 14.46 6.72 -3.92
N ARG A 372 15.36 6.78 -2.95
CA ARG A 372 15.75 5.66 -2.10
C ARG A 372 15.29 5.82 -0.65
N GLU A 373 15.01 7.03 -0.24
CA GLU A 373 14.58 7.38 1.10
C GLU A 373 13.37 8.32 1.02
N ARG A 374 12.50 8.25 2.02
CA ARG A 374 11.35 9.14 2.12
C ARG A 374 11.76 10.43 2.85
N VAL A 375 11.61 11.55 2.17
CA VAL A 375 11.67 12.88 2.75
C VAL A 375 10.35 13.56 2.47
N ASP A 376 9.49 13.73 3.49
CA ASP A 376 8.11 14.17 3.29
C ASP A 376 8.00 15.58 2.68
N THR A 377 8.94 16.46 2.99
CA THR A 377 8.99 17.80 2.42
C THR A 377 9.45 17.85 0.97
N ASP A 378 10.07 16.81 0.43
CA ASP A 378 10.51 16.74 -0.95
C ASP A 378 9.41 16.21 -1.87
N GLN A 379 9.21 16.91 -3.00
CA GLN A 379 8.21 16.53 -4.00
C GLN A 379 8.86 15.91 -5.24
N VAL A 380 9.68 14.87 -5.04
CA VAL A 380 10.33 14.09 -6.13
C VAL A 380 9.36 13.03 -6.68
N ASN A 381 8.21 13.48 -7.15
CA ASN A 381 7.13 12.62 -7.63
C ASN A 381 7.24 12.38 -9.14
N GLY A 382 6.64 11.28 -9.62
CA GLY A 382 6.62 10.97 -11.05
C GLY A 382 5.82 11.99 -11.87
N ILE A 383 4.62 12.31 -11.42
CA ILE A 383 3.77 13.37 -12.00
C ILE A 383 3.17 14.17 -10.86
N GLY A 384 3.14 15.50 -11.00
CA GLY A 384 2.62 16.37 -9.96
C GLY A 384 2.07 17.69 -10.47
N GLY A 385 1.71 18.58 -9.51
CA GLY A 385 1.14 19.90 -9.77
C GLY A 385 -0.35 19.87 -10.12
N ALA A 386 -0.89 20.98 -10.63
CA ALA A 386 -2.31 21.11 -11.00
C ALA A 386 -2.52 20.85 -12.48
N LEU A 387 -3.35 19.83 -12.82
CA LEU A 387 -3.62 19.37 -14.18
C LEU A 387 -5.13 19.32 -14.47
N SER A 388 -5.74 20.43 -14.91
CA SER A 388 -7.16 20.45 -15.28
C SER A 388 -7.37 19.97 -16.72
N ASP A 389 -8.55 19.42 -17.02
CA ASP A 389 -8.94 18.94 -18.37
C ASP A 389 -7.88 18.03 -19.01
N SER A 390 -7.29 17.15 -18.21
CA SER A 390 -6.06 16.43 -18.56
C SER A 390 -6.24 14.91 -18.47
N SER A 391 -5.31 14.16 -19.07
CA SER A 391 -5.34 12.71 -18.97
C SER A 391 -3.96 12.07 -18.88
N ILE A 392 -3.88 11.00 -18.11
CA ILE A 392 -2.70 10.15 -17.90
C ILE A 392 -3.12 8.73 -18.18
N SER A 393 -2.42 8.04 -19.11
CA SER A 393 -2.81 6.67 -19.47
C SER A 393 -1.66 5.81 -19.98
N GLY A 394 -1.74 4.51 -19.67
CA GLY A 394 -0.77 3.52 -20.17
C GLY A 394 0.65 3.76 -19.70
N LEU A 395 0.82 4.30 -18.51
CA LEU A 395 2.13 4.54 -17.89
C LEU A 395 2.55 3.37 -17.02
N TYR A 396 3.85 3.35 -16.71
CA TYR A 396 4.47 2.55 -15.65
C TYR A 396 5.35 3.48 -14.81
N LEU A 397 5.09 3.54 -13.51
CA LEU A 397 5.83 4.39 -12.58
C LEU A 397 6.47 3.53 -11.48
N GLN A 398 7.76 3.75 -11.21
CA GLN A 398 8.52 3.02 -10.21
C GLN A 398 9.60 3.91 -9.59
N HIS A 399 9.92 3.72 -8.30
CA HIS A 399 11.02 4.36 -7.58
C HIS A 399 10.99 5.88 -7.58
N THR A 400 9.81 6.50 -7.59
CA THR A 400 9.63 7.91 -7.22
C THR A 400 9.11 8.00 -5.78
N LYS A 401 9.05 9.20 -5.19
CA LYS A 401 8.47 9.34 -3.86
C LYS A 401 6.98 9.00 -3.92
N VAL A 402 6.23 9.73 -4.72
CA VAL A 402 4.83 9.43 -5.05
C VAL A 402 4.71 9.23 -6.55
N GLY A 403 3.91 8.27 -6.99
CA GLY A 403 3.65 8.07 -8.41
C GLY A 403 3.00 9.31 -9.02
N LEU A 404 1.87 9.74 -8.47
CA LEU A 404 1.07 10.88 -8.92
C LEU A 404 0.59 11.70 -7.71
N TRP A 405 1.02 12.96 -7.63
CA TRP A 405 0.65 13.88 -6.56
C TRP A 405 0.05 15.16 -7.14
N PHE A 406 -1.24 15.38 -6.92
CA PHE A 406 -1.96 16.49 -7.51
C PHE A 406 -2.40 17.51 -6.48
N ASP A 407 -1.90 18.73 -6.61
CA ASP A 407 -2.24 19.87 -5.76
C ASP A 407 -3.28 20.77 -6.43
N GLY A 408 -4.50 20.73 -5.91
CA GLY A 408 -5.57 21.62 -6.40
C GLY A 408 -5.41 23.10 -6.02
N PRO A 409 -6.32 23.97 -6.49
CA PRO A 409 -7.54 23.63 -7.22
C PRO A 409 -7.30 23.17 -8.66
N MET A 410 -7.92 22.09 -9.03
CA MET A 410 -7.93 21.55 -10.40
C MET A 410 -9.21 20.75 -10.68
N ASP A 411 -9.52 20.56 -11.95
CA ASP A 411 -10.79 19.96 -12.38
C ASP A 411 -10.62 19.00 -13.55
N ASN A 412 -11.40 17.92 -13.59
CA ASN A 412 -11.54 17.02 -14.73
C ASN A 412 -10.22 16.37 -15.17
N LEU A 413 -9.51 15.72 -14.24
CA LEU A 413 -8.38 14.84 -14.54
C LEU A 413 -8.87 13.40 -14.73
N ARG A 414 -8.27 12.68 -15.69
CA ARG A 414 -8.48 11.24 -15.89
C ARG A 414 -7.16 10.49 -15.81
N VAL A 415 -7.07 9.53 -14.91
CA VAL A 415 -5.95 8.59 -14.79
C VAL A 415 -6.47 7.19 -15.10
N GLU A 416 -5.92 6.57 -16.15
CA GLU A 416 -6.44 5.29 -16.64
C GLU A 416 -5.32 4.31 -17.01
N SER A 417 -5.55 3.02 -16.80
CA SER A 417 -4.70 1.92 -17.32
C SER A 417 -3.20 2.15 -17.07
N THR A 418 -2.87 2.54 -15.86
CA THR A 418 -1.52 2.88 -15.41
C THR A 418 -1.08 1.88 -14.34
N VAL A 419 0.19 1.48 -14.38
CA VAL A 419 0.83 0.61 -13.39
C VAL A 419 1.75 1.46 -12.52
N ILE A 420 1.58 1.41 -11.21
CA ILE A 420 2.35 2.19 -10.23
C ILE A 420 2.88 1.22 -9.18
N VAL A 421 4.18 1.03 -9.14
CA VAL A 421 4.80 0.06 -8.24
C VAL A 421 5.98 0.67 -7.50
N ASP A 422 6.31 0.11 -6.34
CA ASP A 422 7.53 0.41 -5.60
C ASP A 422 7.74 1.90 -5.31
N GLN A 423 6.65 2.61 -4.98
CA GLN A 423 6.76 3.99 -4.53
C GLN A 423 7.23 4.06 -3.08
N ILE A 424 7.92 5.15 -2.72
CA ILE A 424 8.39 5.35 -1.34
C ILE A 424 7.27 5.91 -0.44
N ALA A 425 6.26 6.56 -1.03
CA ALA A 425 5.03 6.99 -0.38
C ALA A 425 3.81 6.54 -1.20
N ASP A 426 2.79 7.37 -1.38
CA ASP A 426 1.56 7.00 -2.09
C ASP A 426 1.79 6.58 -3.55
N ALA A 427 0.89 5.75 -4.08
CA ALA A 427 0.85 5.60 -5.53
C ALA A 427 0.20 6.82 -6.19
N LEU A 428 -0.95 7.26 -5.66
CA LEU A 428 -1.65 8.45 -6.14
C LEU A 428 -2.31 9.18 -4.97
N ASN A 429 -2.17 10.52 -4.94
CA ASN A 429 -2.88 11.38 -4.00
C ASN A 429 -3.54 12.57 -4.69
N PHE A 430 -4.83 12.77 -4.45
CA PHE A 430 -5.57 14.00 -4.70
C PHE A 430 -5.45 14.88 -3.47
N HIS A 431 -4.48 15.80 -3.50
CA HIS A 431 -4.11 16.64 -2.37
C HIS A 431 -4.81 17.98 -2.42
N GLY A 432 -6.03 18.01 -1.89
CA GLY A 432 -6.87 19.21 -1.72
C GLY A 432 -7.34 19.89 -3.02
N GLY A 433 -8.65 20.15 -3.12
CA GLY A 433 -9.25 20.92 -4.20
C GLY A 433 -9.23 20.25 -5.59
N VAL A 434 -9.08 18.93 -5.65
CA VAL A 434 -9.26 18.17 -6.89
C VAL A 434 -10.73 17.87 -7.08
N THR A 435 -11.27 18.20 -8.27
CA THR A 435 -12.70 18.07 -8.52
C THR A 435 -12.99 17.27 -9.81
N ASN A 436 -14.15 16.58 -9.86
CA ASN A 436 -14.70 15.90 -11.02
C ASN A 436 -13.70 14.97 -11.73
N SER A 437 -12.78 14.38 -10.99
CA SER A 437 -11.66 13.60 -11.52
C SER A 437 -11.87 12.09 -11.31
N VAL A 438 -11.29 11.30 -12.20
CA VAL A 438 -11.50 9.84 -12.22
C VAL A 438 -10.15 9.12 -12.27
N VAL A 439 -9.98 8.18 -11.36
CA VAL A 439 -8.88 7.20 -11.37
C VAL A 439 -9.50 5.83 -11.64
N ARG A 440 -9.17 5.24 -12.79
CA ARG A 440 -9.80 4.01 -13.22
C ARG A 440 -8.80 3.04 -13.83
N ASN A 441 -9.00 1.75 -13.53
CA ASN A 441 -8.21 0.68 -14.11
C ASN A 441 -6.69 0.88 -13.85
N VAL A 442 -6.34 1.34 -12.66
CA VAL A 442 -4.96 1.53 -12.19
C VAL A 442 -4.55 0.33 -11.34
N PHE A 443 -3.38 -0.20 -11.60
CA PHE A 443 -2.77 -1.25 -10.81
C PHE A 443 -1.66 -0.66 -9.94
N VAL A 444 -1.71 -0.96 -8.65
CA VAL A 444 -0.77 -0.47 -7.64
C VAL A 444 -0.18 -1.65 -6.87
N ARG A 445 1.13 -1.66 -6.65
CA ARG A 445 1.80 -2.66 -5.79
C ARG A 445 2.96 -2.04 -5.01
N SER A 446 3.13 -2.45 -3.76
CA SER A 446 4.31 -2.11 -2.93
C SER A 446 4.53 -0.60 -2.73
N THR A 447 3.51 0.14 -2.29
CA THR A 447 3.65 1.55 -1.90
C THR A 447 4.08 1.71 -0.45
N GLY A 448 4.80 2.77 -0.13
CA GLY A 448 5.26 3.10 1.22
C GLY A 448 4.31 4.02 1.98
N ASP A 449 3.10 4.27 1.47
CA ASP A 449 1.99 4.95 2.10
C ASP A 449 0.69 4.50 1.41
N ASP A 450 -0.39 5.29 1.44
CA ASP A 450 -1.67 4.92 0.85
C ASP A 450 -1.53 4.52 -0.64
N GLY A 451 -2.21 3.45 -1.05
CA GLY A 451 -2.24 3.06 -2.46
C GLY A 451 -2.89 4.17 -3.30
N LEU A 452 -4.12 4.54 -2.98
CA LEU A 452 -4.83 5.68 -3.57
C LEU A 452 -5.43 6.54 -2.47
N ALA A 453 -5.20 7.84 -2.50
CA ALA A 453 -5.72 8.76 -1.51
C ALA A 453 -6.51 9.93 -2.13
N MET A 454 -7.57 10.35 -1.44
CA MET A 454 -8.22 11.66 -1.57
C MET A 454 -8.02 12.39 -0.25
N TRP A 455 -7.04 13.27 -0.18
CA TRP A 455 -6.77 14.06 1.01
C TRP A 455 -7.19 15.51 0.80
N SER A 456 -8.29 15.87 1.45
CA SER A 456 -8.91 17.22 1.35
C SER A 456 -8.18 18.23 2.24
N GLU A 457 -6.86 18.34 2.18
CA GLU A 457 -6.12 19.33 2.98
C GLU A 457 -6.42 20.74 2.50
N LYS A 458 -6.97 21.58 3.38
CA LYS A 458 -7.32 23.00 3.14
C LYS A 458 -8.42 23.26 2.10
N LEU A 459 -8.64 22.36 1.16
CA LEU A 459 -9.66 22.46 0.12
C LEU A 459 -10.31 21.10 -0.08
N ALA A 460 -11.64 21.07 -0.08
CA ALA A 460 -12.37 19.83 -0.26
C ALA A 460 -12.13 19.23 -1.66
N ASN A 461 -11.79 17.95 -1.72
CA ASN A 461 -11.88 17.14 -2.92
C ASN A 461 -13.36 16.83 -3.19
N SER A 462 -13.85 17.02 -4.42
CA SER A 462 -15.27 16.92 -4.69
C SER A 462 -15.61 16.24 -6.01
N GLY A 463 -16.61 15.36 -5.99
CA GLY A 463 -17.13 14.72 -7.19
C GLY A 463 -16.15 13.74 -7.84
N ASN A 464 -15.16 13.26 -7.10
CA ASN A 464 -14.13 12.36 -7.62
C ASN A 464 -14.56 10.90 -7.54
N VAL A 465 -13.99 10.09 -8.44
CA VAL A 465 -14.28 8.65 -8.52
C VAL A 465 -12.98 7.85 -8.59
N PHE A 466 -12.81 6.90 -7.64
CA PHE A 466 -11.84 5.82 -7.74
C PHE A 466 -12.59 4.52 -8.08
N GLU A 467 -12.39 4.00 -9.30
CA GLU A 467 -13.14 2.82 -9.74
C GLU A 467 -12.28 1.77 -10.43
N LYS A 468 -12.57 0.49 -10.16
CA LYS A 468 -11.91 -0.64 -10.82
C LYS A 468 -10.38 -0.56 -10.75
N ASN A 469 -9.84 -0.19 -9.59
CA ASN A 469 -8.41 -0.19 -9.33
C ASN A 469 -8.02 -1.42 -8.50
N THR A 470 -6.82 -1.93 -8.70
CA THR A 470 -6.24 -2.98 -7.86
C THR A 470 -5.07 -2.40 -7.06
N ILE A 471 -5.09 -2.60 -5.74
CA ILE A 471 -4.00 -2.24 -4.84
C ILE A 471 -3.55 -3.51 -4.13
N GLN A 472 -2.28 -3.86 -4.28
CA GLN A 472 -1.71 -5.09 -3.74
C GLN A 472 -0.47 -4.80 -2.90
N SER A 473 -0.39 -5.41 -1.73
CA SER A 473 0.81 -5.38 -0.87
C SER A 473 1.36 -3.97 -0.61
N ASN A 474 0.47 -2.96 -0.41
CA ASN A 474 0.96 -1.67 0.05
C ASN A 474 1.63 -1.85 1.43
N THR A 475 2.86 -1.36 1.54
CA THR A 475 3.77 -1.71 2.64
C THR A 475 3.42 -0.97 3.92
N LEU A 476 2.89 0.24 3.80
CA LEU A 476 2.47 1.08 4.90
C LEU A 476 1.12 1.71 4.55
N ALA A 477 0.33 2.03 5.58
CA ALA A 477 -0.95 2.71 5.49
C ALA A 477 -2.02 1.96 4.67
N ASN A 478 -2.93 2.64 4.01
CA ASN A 478 -4.16 2.04 3.52
C ASN A 478 -4.11 1.70 2.03
N GLY A 479 -4.91 0.74 1.61
CA GLY A 479 -5.08 0.47 0.18
C GLY A 479 -5.73 1.66 -0.53
N ILE A 480 -6.90 2.09 -0.06
CA ILE A 480 -7.59 3.29 -0.53
C ILE A 480 -8.02 4.12 0.68
N ALA A 481 -7.66 5.40 0.69
CA ALA A 481 -8.00 6.32 1.77
C ALA A 481 -8.79 7.54 1.27
N VAL A 482 -9.78 7.95 2.07
CA VAL A 482 -10.54 9.19 1.86
C VAL A 482 -10.49 9.99 3.15
N TYR A 483 -9.85 11.15 3.07
CA TYR A 483 -9.73 12.09 4.17
C TYR A 483 -10.57 13.34 3.85
N GLY A 484 -11.81 13.36 4.38
CA GLY A 484 -12.76 14.44 4.14
C GLY A 484 -13.23 14.58 2.69
N GLY A 485 -13.87 15.71 2.39
CA GLY A 485 -14.35 16.05 1.04
C GLY A 485 -15.83 15.84 0.80
N THR A 486 -16.28 16.07 -0.43
CA THR A 486 -17.70 16.16 -0.77
C THR A 486 -18.04 15.34 -2.01
N ASP A 487 -19.11 14.55 -1.95
CA ASP A 487 -19.69 13.82 -3.11
C ASP A 487 -18.69 12.92 -3.84
N ASN A 488 -17.83 12.21 -3.09
CA ASN A 488 -16.83 11.31 -3.66
C ASN A 488 -17.34 9.85 -3.71
N THR A 489 -16.78 9.09 -4.63
CA THR A 489 -17.16 7.68 -4.85
C THR A 489 -15.93 6.78 -4.95
N VAL A 490 -15.96 5.64 -4.26
CA VAL A 490 -14.97 4.56 -4.34
C VAL A 490 -15.71 3.28 -4.68
N ARG A 491 -15.50 2.75 -5.91
CA ARG A 491 -16.32 1.60 -6.36
C ARG A 491 -15.58 0.55 -7.16
N ALA A 492 -15.99 -0.69 -6.98
CA ALA A 492 -15.49 -1.85 -7.72
C ALA A 492 -13.96 -2.00 -7.68
N ASN A 493 -13.31 -1.54 -6.60
CA ASN A 493 -11.88 -1.69 -6.40
C ASN A 493 -11.57 -3.02 -5.71
N LEU A 494 -10.34 -3.50 -5.91
CA LEU A 494 -9.78 -4.66 -5.24
C LEU A 494 -8.54 -4.24 -4.45
N VAL A 495 -8.55 -4.47 -3.15
CA VAL A 495 -7.39 -4.28 -2.29
C VAL A 495 -6.98 -5.61 -1.69
N ALA A 496 -5.71 -5.95 -1.76
CA ALA A 496 -5.20 -7.20 -1.20
C ALA A 496 -3.88 -6.99 -0.45
N ASP A 497 -3.74 -7.71 0.65
CA ASP A 497 -2.48 -7.84 1.38
C ASP A 497 -1.82 -6.52 1.83
N PRO A 498 -2.54 -5.51 2.37
CA PRO A 498 -1.87 -4.39 3.02
C PRO A 498 -1.00 -4.92 4.16
N VAL A 499 0.18 -4.33 4.37
CA VAL A 499 1.22 -4.92 5.21
C VAL A 499 1.22 -4.37 6.63
N ARG A 500 1.19 -3.05 6.81
CA ARG A 500 1.34 -2.40 8.13
C ARG A 500 0.52 -1.13 8.27
N GLU A 501 0.02 -0.92 9.49
CA GLU A 501 -0.54 0.35 9.99
C GLU A 501 -1.65 0.94 9.11
N GLY A 502 -2.42 0.07 8.47
CA GLY A 502 -3.49 0.49 7.59
C GLY A 502 -4.53 -0.58 7.35
N SER A 503 -5.49 -0.22 6.56
CA SER A 503 -6.63 -1.03 6.18
C SER A 503 -6.71 -1.23 4.67
N GLY A 504 -7.66 -2.05 4.22
CA GLY A 504 -7.99 -2.10 2.80
C GLY A 504 -8.62 -0.78 2.35
N LEU A 505 -9.64 -0.33 3.08
CA LEU A 505 -10.34 0.93 2.83
C LEU A 505 -10.30 1.79 4.10
N HIS A 506 -10.06 3.09 3.97
CA HIS A 506 -10.00 4.03 5.07
C HIS A 506 -10.87 5.26 4.83
N VAL A 507 -11.63 5.64 5.85
CA VAL A 507 -12.43 6.88 5.89
C VAL A 507 -12.01 7.63 7.14
N GLY A 508 -11.29 8.73 6.97
CA GLY A 508 -10.66 9.42 8.08
C GLY A 508 -10.95 10.93 8.13
N SER A 509 -11.27 11.43 9.31
CA SER A 509 -11.29 12.86 9.61
C SER A 509 -10.02 13.20 10.39
N ARG A 510 -8.88 13.22 9.70
CA ARG A 510 -7.56 13.44 10.28
C ARG A 510 -6.65 14.22 9.31
N PHE A 511 -5.46 14.57 9.76
CA PHE A 511 -4.46 15.32 8.97
C PHE A 511 -4.94 16.68 8.49
N GLY A 512 -5.77 17.36 9.28
CA GLY A 512 -6.31 18.68 8.92
C GLY A 512 -7.22 18.67 7.69
N ALA A 513 -7.79 17.53 7.35
CA ALA A 513 -8.70 17.41 6.21
C ALA A 513 -9.98 18.25 6.44
N GLU A 514 -10.51 18.83 5.36
CA GLU A 514 -11.82 19.46 5.35
C GLU A 514 -12.91 18.44 5.73
N PRO A 515 -14.05 18.88 6.30
CA PRO A 515 -15.13 17.98 6.70
C PRO A 515 -15.60 17.07 5.54
N PHE A 516 -16.12 15.91 5.89
CA PHE A 516 -17.00 15.19 4.97
C PHE A 516 -18.30 15.99 4.81
N ALA A 517 -18.79 16.11 3.58
CA ALA A 517 -20.06 16.76 3.26
C ALA A 517 -20.74 16.05 2.08
N GLY A 518 -22.07 16.27 1.93
CA GLY A 518 -22.83 15.57 0.93
C GLY A 518 -22.79 14.06 1.16
N TYR A 519 -22.24 13.30 0.21
CA TYR A 519 -22.11 11.86 0.34
C TYR A 519 -20.69 11.34 0.15
N LEU A 520 -20.42 10.18 0.74
CA LEU A 520 -19.31 9.30 0.36
C LEU A 520 -19.87 7.91 0.09
N HIS A 521 -19.79 7.45 -1.15
CA HIS A 521 -20.24 6.12 -1.55
C HIS A 521 -19.05 5.16 -1.76
N LEU A 522 -19.03 4.10 -0.96
CA LEU A 522 -18.15 2.94 -1.17
C LEU A 522 -19.04 1.81 -1.67
N THR A 523 -18.80 1.35 -2.91
CA THR A 523 -19.74 0.41 -3.55
C THR A 523 -18.98 -0.70 -4.27
N ASP A 524 -19.36 -1.95 -4.01
CA ASP A 524 -18.81 -3.12 -4.67
C ASP A 524 -17.29 -3.25 -4.58
N ASN A 525 -16.65 -2.74 -3.54
CA ASN A 525 -15.22 -2.96 -3.32
C ASN A 525 -14.97 -4.33 -2.68
N THR A 526 -13.78 -4.87 -2.88
CA THR A 526 -13.33 -6.07 -2.18
C THR A 526 -12.00 -5.80 -1.50
N ALA A 527 -11.90 -6.14 -0.21
CA ALA A 527 -10.65 -6.15 0.54
C ALA A 527 -10.33 -7.59 0.97
N VAL A 528 -9.16 -8.08 0.58
CA VAL A 528 -8.72 -9.46 0.85
C VAL A 528 -7.50 -9.44 1.76
N ARG A 529 -7.50 -10.22 2.83
CA ARG A 529 -6.43 -10.29 3.85
C ARG A 529 -6.01 -8.91 4.35
N ALA A 530 -7.00 -8.00 4.42
CA ALA A 530 -6.81 -6.62 4.84
C ALA A 530 -7.04 -6.44 6.34
N GLY A 531 -6.70 -5.25 6.84
CA GLY A 531 -6.63 -4.95 8.24
C GLY A 531 -5.31 -5.42 8.84
N THR A 532 -4.47 -4.46 9.24
CA THR A 532 -3.12 -4.75 9.74
C THR A 532 -3.02 -4.47 11.24
N TYR A 533 -1.87 -4.73 11.82
CA TYR A 533 -1.60 -4.37 13.19
C TYR A 533 -1.09 -2.92 13.27
N GLU A 534 -1.76 -2.12 14.09
CA GLU A 534 -1.35 -0.75 14.38
C GLU A 534 -0.48 -0.77 15.65
N LEU A 535 0.80 -0.42 15.47
CA LEU A 535 1.83 -0.59 16.50
C LEU A 535 1.70 0.41 17.65
N ASN A 536 1.26 1.64 17.39
CA ASN A 536 1.12 2.66 18.42
C ASN A 536 -0.02 2.34 19.40
N TRP A 537 -1.12 1.83 18.85
CA TRP A 537 -2.29 1.45 19.66
C TRP A 537 -2.22 0.00 20.14
N ASN A 538 -1.35 -0.79 19.53
CA ASN A 538 -1.28 -2.24 19.74
C ASN A 538 -2.62 -2.94 19.53
N ILE A 539 -3.32 -2.59 18.46
CA ILE A 539 -4.60 -3.20 18.07
C ILE A 539 -4.60 -3.61 16.60
N GLY A 540 -5.46 -4.56 16.27
CA GLY A 540 -5.74 -4.91 14.89
C GLY A 540 -6.73 -3.94 14.27
N LEU A 541 -6.42 -3.42 13.07
CA LEU A 541 -7.32 -2.57 12.29
C LEU A 541 -8.36 -3.39 11.53
N GLY A 542 -9.41 -2.71 11.06
CA GLY A 542 -10.43 -3.31 10.20
C GLY A 542 -9.99 -3.44 8.75
N ALA A 543 -10.62 -4.34 7.99
CA ALA A 543 -10.49 -4.34 6.54
C ALA A 543 -11.02 -3.03 5.94
N ILE A 544 -12.08 -2.48 6.54
CA ILE A 544 -12.44 -1.06 6.43
C ILE A 544 -12.30 -0.39 7.79
N TRP A 545 -11.71 0.81 7.78
CA TRP A 545 -11.39 1.56 8.98
C TRP A 545 -11.91 2.99 8.90
N PHE A 546 -12.86 3.33 9.79
CA PHE A 546 -13.34 4.69 10.02
C PHE A 546 -12.61 5.29 11.21
N TYR A 547 -12.05 6.49 11.04
CA TYR A 547 -11.31 7.17 12.09
C TYR A 547 -11.69 8.64 12.21
N ALA A 548 -12.42 8.98 13.27
CA ALA A 548 -12.72 10.35 13.64
C ALA A 548 -11.66 10.86 14.63
N LEU A 549 -10.86 11.85 14.23
CA LEU A 549 -9.81 12.45 15.05
C LEU A 549 -9.95 13.97 15.15
N ASP A 550 -9.90 14.67 14.02
CA ASP A 550 -9.92 16.13 14.01
C ASP A 550 -11.34 16.70 14.18
N ARG A 551 -12.34 15.94 13.72
CA ARG A 551 -13.76 16.29 13.74
C ARG A 551 -14.66 15.06 13.54
N ASP A 552 -15.96 15.26 13.63
CA ASP A 552 -16.94 14.21 13.37
C ASP A 552 -16.88 13.68 11.93
N ILE A 553 -17.33 12.45 11.75
CA ILE A 553 -17.75 11.91 10.45
C ILE A 553 -19.27 11.81 10.51
N ASP A 554 -19.99 12.78 9.92
CA ASP A 554 -21.44 12.95 10.01
C ASP A 554 -22.14 13.12 8.65
N ALA A 555 -21.44 12.88 7.54
CA ALA A 555 -21.99 12.90 6.19
C ALA A 555 -22.79 11.62 5.86
N ASP A 556 -23.50 11.60 4.72
CA ASP A 556 -24.15 10.39 4.19
C ASP A 556 -23.10 9.41 3.66
N VAL A 557 -22.59 8.55 4.53
CA VAL A 557 -21.60 7.54 4.14
C VAL A 557 -22.28 6.19 3.92
N ARG A 558 -22.23 5.68 2.69
CA ARG A 558 -22.84 4.40 2.33
C ARG A 558 -21.80 3.41 1.87
N VAL A 559 -21.76 2.26 2.53
CA VAL A 559 -20.99 1.09 2.15
C VAL A 559 -21.97 0.04 1.65
N THR A 560 -21.95 -0.22 0.33
CA THR A 560 -22.95 -1.10 -0.30
C THR A 560 -22.27 -2.16 -1.17
N GLY A 561 -22.61 -3.43 -0.96
CA GLY A 561 -22.11 -4.53 -1.77
C GLY A 561 -20.62 -4.83 -1.62
N ASP A 562 -19.96 -4.26 -0.62
CA ASP A 562 -18.54 -4.50 -0.35
C ASP A 562 -18.29 -5.91 0.20
N HIS A 563 -17.12 -6.49 -0.12
CA HIS A 563 -16.68 -7.78 0.39
C HIS A 563 -15.40 -7.63 1.22
N TYR A 564 -15.40 -8.14 2.44
CA TYR A 564 -14.24 -8.23 3.33
C TYR A 564 -13.90 -9.69 3.55
N LEU A 565 -12.81 -10.14 2.90
CA LEU A 565 -12.45 -11.55 2.78
C LEU A 565 -11.16 -11.84 3.52
N ASP A 566 -11.20 -12.83 4.41
CA ASP A 566 -10.04 -13.25 5.20
C ASP A 566 -9.33 -12.09 5.92
N SER A 567 -10.12 -11.17 6.52
CA SER A 567 -9.57 -10.03 7.27
C SER A 567 -8.62 -10.50 8.36
N THR A 568 -7.47 -9.86 8.47
CA THR A 568 -6.45 -10.27 9.45
C THR A 568 -6.96 -10.11 10.89
N TYR A 569 -7.68 -9.01 11.15
CA TYR A 569 -8.30 -8.71 12.43
C TYR A 569 -9.80 -8.48 12.26
N ASN A 570 -10.27 -7.27 12.41
CA ASN A 570 -11.69 -6.95 12.27
C ASN A 570 -12.08 -6.79 10.78
N ALA A 571 -13.34 -7.03 10.44
CA ALA A 571 -13.83 -6.63 9.13
C ALA A 571 -14.10 -5.12 9.08
N ILE A 572 -14.83 -4.59 10.05
CA ILE A 572 -15.25 -3.19 10.14
C ILE A 572 -14.74 -2.60 11.45
N MET A 573 -14.05 -1.47 11.39
CA MET A 573 -13.58 -0.75 12.56
C MET A 573 -14.04 0.70 12.51
N LEU A 574 -14.66 1.17 13.61
CA LEU A 574 -15.06 2.57 13.79
C LEU A 574 -14.43 3.07 15.09
N VAL A 575 -13.56 4.06 15.01
CA VAL A 575 -12.72 4.44 16.16
C VAL A 575 -12.44 5.94 16.19
N SER A 576 -12.17 6.45 17.38
CA SER A 576 -11.53 7.76 17.62
C SER A 576 -10.26 7.57 18.44
N ASP A 577 -9.48 8.63 18.61
CA ASP A 577 -8.35 8.64 19.52
C ASP A 577 -8.77 8.88 20.97
N TRP A 578 -7.98 8.36 21.92
CA TRP A 578 -8.22 8.59 23.35
C TRP A 578 -8.30 10.07 23.71
N GLY A 579 -7.48 10.91 23.09
CA GLY A 579 -7.42 12.36 23.39
C GLY A 579 -8.67 13.13 23.01
N VAL A 580 -9.45 12.62 22.06
CA VAL A 580 -10.68 13.28 21.52
C VAL A 580 -11.95 12.44 21.69
N LYS A 581 -11.87 11.31 22.38
CA LYS A 581 -12.95 10.32 22.57
C LYS A 581 -14.32 10.88 22.97
N ASP A 582 -14.35 12.00 23.68
CA ASP A 582 -15.57 12.66 24.14
C ASP A 582 -15.99 13.86 23.26
N GLN A 583 -15.22 14.15 22.22
CA GLN A 583 -15.39 15.35 21.39
C GLN A 583 -15.89 15.04 19.99
N VAL A 584 -15.56 13.84 19.47
CA VAL A 584 -15.87 13.46 18.10
C VAL A 584 -16.79 12.23 18.05
N ALA A 585 -17.53 12.12 16.96
CA ALA A 585 -18.48 11.03 16.71
C ALA A 585 -18.35 10.52 15.27
N ILE A 586 -18.85 9.30 15.04
CA ILE A 586 -19.09 8.75 13.71
C ILE A 586 -20.59 8.50 13.61
N GLU A 587 -21.25 9.21 12.70
CA GLU A 587 -22.68 9.13 12.46
C GLU A 587 -22.96 9.09 10.94
N GLY A 588 -24.19 8.79 10.53
CA GLY A 588 -24.56 8.78 9.13
C GLY A 588 -23.97 7.65 8.29
N VAL A 589 -23.40 6.62 8.93
CA VAL A 589 -22.78 5.49 8.24
C VAL A 589 -23.77 4.34 8.11
N ALA A 590 -23.95 3.84 6.89
CA ALA A 590 -24.82 2.72 6.59
C ALA A 590 -24.06 1.61 5.83
N PHE A 591 -24.16 0.37 6.32
CA PHE A 591 -23.64 -0.83 5.68
C PHE A 591 -24.82 -1.64 5.13
N LYS A 592 -24.79 -1.90 3.82
CA LYS A 592 -25.86 -2.63 3.14
C LYS A 592 -25.30 -3.67 2.17
N ASP A 593 -25.91 -4.86 2.15
CA ASP A 593 -25.52 -5.96 1.25
C ASP A 593 -24.03 -6.31 1.31
N VAL A 594 -23.42 -6.19 2.50
CA VAL A 594 -21.98 -6.43 2.72
C VAL A 594 -21.74 -7.89 3.05
N ARG A 595 -20.66 -8.46 2.49
CA ARG A 595 -20.22 -9.80 2.83
C ARG A 595 -18.90 -9.78 3.58
N VAL A 596 -18.89 -10.47 4.71
CA VAL A 596 -17.69 -10.77 5.50
C VAL A 596 -17.45 -12.27 5.47
N ASP A 597 -16.31 -12.72 4.95
CA ASP A 597 -15.94 -14.13 4.92
C ASP A 597 -14.54 -14.33 5.48
N GLY A 598 -14.48 -14.54 6.78
CA GLY A 598 -13.25 -14.68 7.53
C GLY A 598 -12.77 -13.40 8.21
N THR A 599 -12.68 -13.47 9.54
CA THR A 599 -12.00 -12.45 10.36
C THR A 599 -11.11 -13.14 11.38
N GLY A 600 -10.01 -12.50 11.75
CA GLY A 600 -9.18 -12.97 12.88
C GLY A 600 -9.79 -12.62 14.23
N THR A 601 -10.63 -11.59 14.29
CA THR A 601 -11.28 -11.14 15.52
C THR A 601 -12.79 -10.95 15.32
N SER A 602 -13.30 -9.72 15.29
CA SER A 602 -14.75 -9.45 15.21
C SER A 602 -15.19 -8.98 13.82
N VAL A 603 -16.50 -9.05 13.58
CA VAL A 603 -17.09 -8.42 12.40
C VAL A 603 -17.02 -6.91 12.54
N VAL A 604 -17.51 -6.36 13.65
CA VAL A 604 -17.44 -4.92 13.97
C VAL A 604 -16.66 -4.70 15.25
N SER A 605 -15.74 -3.74 15.22
CA SER A 605 -15.09 -3.18 16.41
C SER A 605 -15.38 -1.68 16.48
N ALA A 606 -16.07 -1.24 17.52
CA ALA A 606 -16.45 0.16 17.70
C ALA A 606 -15.83 0.74 18.98
N ARG A 607 -15.12 1.86 18.84
CA ARG A 607 -14.49 2.63 19.93
C ARG A 607 -14.61 4.13 19.68
N VAL A 608 -15.83 4.59 19.48
CA VAL A 608 -16.15 5.97 19.19
C VAL A 608 -17.58 6.26 19.63
N ARG A 609 -17.98 7.51 19.73
CA ARG A 609 -19.37 7.92 19.92
C ARG A 609 -20.12 7.88 18.58
N GLY A 610 -21.45 7.79 18.64
CA GLY A 610 -22.31 7.85 17.47
C GLY A 610 -23.00 6.53 17.17
N GLY A 611 -23.11 6.18 15.89
CA GLY A 611 -23.78 4.96 15.47
C GLY A 611 -23.66 4.67 13.98
N ALA A 612 -23.98 3.42 13.62
CA ALA A 612 -24.07 2.96 12.23
C ALA A 612 -25.24 2.00 12.07
N SER A 613 -25.78 1.91 10.85
CA SER A 613 -26.85 0.98 10.50
C SER A 613 -26.33 -0.16 9.65
N PHE A 614 -26.96 -1.33 9.80
CA PHE A 614 -26.57 -2.58 9.12
C PHE A 614 -27.83 -3.22 8.54
N GLU A 615 -27.83 -3.47 7.24
CA GLU A 615 -28.89 -4.13 6.49
C GLU A 615 -28.30 -5.22 5.60
N ASN A 616 -28.76 -6.44 5.74
CA ASN A 616 -28.36 -7.58 4.89
C ASN A 616 -26.83 -7.78 4.85
N VAL A 617 -26.18 -7.77 6.01
CA VAL A 617 -24.75 -8.05 6.16
C VAL A 617 -24.57 -9.52 6.53
N ASP A 618 -23.97 -10.32 5.64
CA ASP A 618 -23.69 -11.73 5.86
C ASP A 618 -22.24 -11.90 6.37
N ALA A 619 -22.07 -12.45 7.57
CA ALA A 619 -20.75 -12.66 8.17
C ALA A 619 -20.51 -14.15 8.48
N ARG A 620 -19.41 -14.70 7.94
CA ARG A 620 -19.03 -16.11 8.10
C ARG A 620 -17.57 -16.23 8.52
N ASN A 621 -17.23 -17.38 9.09
CA ASN A 621 -15.86 -17.71 9.51
C ASN A 621 -15.24 -16.65 10.42
N VAL A 622 -16.02 -16.14 11.36
CA VAL A 622 -15.62 -15.12 12.32
C VAL A 622 -14.80 -15.74 13.45
N GLY A 623 -13.60 -15.22 13.69
CA GLY A 623 -12.64 -15.83 14.61
C GLY A 623 -12.99 -15.67 16.09
N TRP A 624 -13.69 -14.60 16.48
CA TRP A 624 -13.95 -14.31 17.88
C TRP A 624 -15.38 -13.89 18.18
N ALA A 625 -15.85 -12.75 17.66
CA ALA A 625 -17.17 -12.21 18.02
C ALA A 625 -17.83 -11.49 16.84
N GLY A 626 -19.16 -11.37 16.87
CA GLY A 626 -19.87 -10.49 15.94
C GLY A 626 -19.52 -9.04 16.19
N VAL A 627 -19.63 -8.62 17.43
CA VAL A 627 -19.45 -7.22 17.82
C VAL A 627 -18.52 -7.07 19.03
N ASN A 628 -17.55 -6.20 18.90
CA ASN A 628 -16.74 -5.65 19.98
C ASN A 628 -17.09 -4.16 20.12
N ASN A 629 -18.13 -3.86 20.90
CA ASN A 629 -18.62 -2.50 21.09
C ASN A 629 -18.14 -1.96 22.44
N CYS A 630 -17.17 -1.11 22.40
CA CYS A 630 -16.63 -0.46 23.57
C CYS A 630 -17.06 0.99 23.73
N GLY A 631 -17.86 1.54 22.81
CA GLY A 631 -18.24 2.93 22.80
C GLY A 631 -17.04 3.86 22.64
N ALA A 632 -17.08 5.06 23.23
CA ALA A 632 -15.91 5.91 23.30
C ALA A 632 -14.83 5.29 24.20
N PHE A 633 -13.57 5.65 24.03
CA PHE A 633 -12.44 5.12 24.85
C PHE A 633 -12.57 5.35 26.36
N ASN A 634 -13.72 5.77 26.85
CA ASN A 634 -13.97 6.17 28.22
C ASN A 634 -14.37 5.01 29.13
N PHE A 635 -13.59 3.99 29.13
CA PHE A 635 -13.80 2.77 29.89
C PHE A 635 -12.85 2.76 31.09
N PRO A 636 -13.25 2.45 32.27
CA PRO A 636 -14.46 1.81 32.77
C PRO A 636 -15.57 2.78 33.18
N ASP A 637 -15.46 4.05 32.91
CA ASP A 637 -16.37 5.08 33.42
C ASP A 637 -17.69 5.19 32.67
N GLY A 638 -17.99 4.25 31.75
CA GLY A 638 -19.27 4.13 31.08
C GLY A 638 -19.49 5.17 29.98
N GLY A 639 -18.57 5.22 29.01
CA GLY A 639 -18.82 5.97 27.77
C GLY A 639 -20.11 5.48 27.12
N THR A 640 -20.73 6.35 26.32
CA THR A 640 -21.91 5.98 25.53
C THR A 640 -21.52 4.88 24.55
N GLU A 641 -22.19 3.74 24.60
CA GLU A 641 -22.00 2.68 23.61
C GLU A 641 -22.29 3.23 22.21
N PHE A 642 -21.53 2.71 21.24
CA PHE A 642 -21.78 3.01 19.84
C PHE A 642 -23.10 2.33 19.43
N THR A 643 -24.02 3.08 18.85
CA THR A 643 -25.33 2.54 18.49
C THR A 643 -25.23 1.72 17.20
N LEU A 644 -25.54 0.44 17.29
CA LEU A 644 -25.62 -0.49 16.16
C LEU A 644 -27.10 -0.71 15.82
N THR A 645 -27.55 -0.12 14.71
CA THR A 645 -28.94 -0.23 14.27
C THR A 645 -29.09 -1.41 13.33
N ASP A 646 -29.83 -2.43 13.77
CA ASP A 646 -30.16 -3.62 12.96
C ASP A 646 -31.39 -3.32 12.09
N LEU A 647 -31.19 -3.27 10.78
CA LEU A 647 -32.26 -3.07 9.80
C LEU A 647 -32.76 -4.40 9.20
N GLY A 648 -32.24 -5.52 9.67
CA GLY A 648 -32.63 -6.89 9.28
C GLY A 648 -31.69 -7.53 8.25
N GLY A 649 -31.78 -8.86 8.14
CA GLY A 649 -30.97 -9.65 7.22
C GLY A 649 -29.50 -9.82 7.63
N ASN A 650 -29.12 -9.46 8.86
CA ASN A 650 -27.74 -9.51 9.36
C ASN A 650 -27.41 -10.89 9.90
N ASP A 651 -27.22 -11.86 9.03
CA ASP A 651 -27.00 -13.25 9.34
C ASP A 651 -25.54 -13.69 9.19
N GLY A 652 -25.21 -14.84 9.73
CA GLY A 652 -23.89 -15.41 9.55
C GLY A 652 -23.61 -16.67 10.35
N THR A 653 -22.47 -17.28 10.06
CA THR A 653 -21.93 -18.44 10.77
C THR A 653 -20.50 -18.16 11.18
N SER A 654 -20.02 -18.82 12.22
CA SER A 654 -18.67 -18.65 12.71
C SER A 654 -18.03 -19.99 13.11
N LEU A 655 -16.70 -19.99 13.17
CA LEU A 655 -15.95 -21.14 13.67
C LEU A 655 -16.01 -21.22 15.20
N SER A 656 -16.03 -20.10 15.90
CA SER A 656 -16.09 -19.96 17.35
C SER A 656 -16.19 -18.48 17.72
N PRO A 657 -16.90 -18.10 18.79
CA PRO A 657 -17.66 -18.90 19.74
C PRO A 657 -19.10 -19.20 19.27
N TRP A 658 -19.38 -19.07 18.01
CA TRP A 658 -20.70 -19.22 17.43
C TRP A 658 -21.05 -20.68 17.21
N GLU A 659 -22.28 -21.03 17.49
CA GLU A 659 -22.78 -22.34 17.22
C GLU A 659 -22.95 -22.57 15.71
N PRO A 660 -22.90 -23.82 15.23
CA PRO A 660 -23.22 -24.13 13.85
C PRO A 660 -24.64 -23.67 13.49
N GLY A 661 -24.78 -23.07 12.31
CA GLY A 661 -26.05 -22.56 11.81
C GLY A 661 -26.01 -21.08 11.49
N THR A 662 -27.13 -20.57 11.00
CA THR A 662 -27.26 -19.13 10.72
C THR A 662 -27.64 -18.39 12.01
N VAL A 663 -26.91 -17.36 12.36
CA VAL A 663 -27.15 -16.52 13.54
C VAL A 663 -27.05 -15.05 13.15
N ASN A 664 -27.83 -14.22 13.80
CA ASN A 664 -27.66 -12.78 13.70
C ASN A 664 -26.39 -12.38 14.46
N TRP A 665 -25.33 -12.06 13.74
CA TRP A 665 -24.02 -11.74 14.32
C TRP A 665 -24.04 -10.42 15.12
N LEU A 666 -24.92 -9.46 14.79
CA LEU A 666 -25.07 -8.19 15.50
C LEU A 666 -25.49 -8.40 16.95
N GLY A 667 -26.27 -9.40 17.24
CA GLY A 667 -26.68 -9.76 18.59
C GLY A 667 -25.66 -10.56 19.39
N ARG A 668 -24.50 -10.89 18.80
CA ARG A 668 -23.47 -11.73 19.42
C ARG A 668 -22.36 -10.91 20.05
N PHE A 669 -22.53 -10.62 21.33
CA PHE A 669 -21.50 -10.03 22.18
C PHE A 669 -20.76 -11.14 22.91
N VAL A 670 -19.47 -10.91 23.16
CA VAL A 670 -18.71 -11.80 24.06
C VAL A 670 -19.04 -11.40 25.50
N PRO A 671 -19.67 -12.29 26.31
CA PRO A 671 -20.13 -11.94 27.66
C PRO A 671 -19.02 -11.54 28.62
N SER A 672 -17.81 -11.90 28.33
CA SER A 672 -16.59 -11.56 29.07
C SER A 672 -15.61 -10.83 28.17
N ALA A 673 -16.12 -9.92 27.33
CA ALA A 673 -15.23 -9.06 26.58
C ALA A 673 -14.17 -8.53 27.56
N PRO A 674 -12.88 -8.60 27.21
CA PRO A 674 -11.86 -7.90 27.98
C PRO A 674 -12.36 -6.50 28.19
N SER A 675 -12.06 -5.90 29.34
CA SER A 675 -12.48 -4.52 29.58
C SER A 675 -12.06 -3.74 28.34
N CYS A 676 -12.85 -2.79 27.96
CA CYS A 676 -12.52 -2.00 26.75
C CYS A 676 -11.19 -1.23 26.89
N ASN A 677 -10.57 -1.24 28.04
CA ASN A 677 -9.20 -0.84 28.30
C ASN A 677 -8.17 -1.93 27.91
N ASP A 678 -8.61 -3.18 27.85
CA ASP A 678 -7.78 -4.25 27.36
C ASP A 678 -7.88 -4.27 25.84
N ARG A 679 -6.76 -4.51 25.21
CA ARG A 679 -6.70 -4.74 23.77
C ARG A 679 -7.64 -5.90 23.42
N PRO A 680 -8.38 -5.82 22.30
CA PRO A 680 -9.05 -7.02 21.77
C PRO A 680 -8.01 -8.14 21.76
N PRO A 681 -8.36 -9.36 22.16
CA PRO A 681 -7.40 -10.43 22.06
C PRO A 681 -6.93 -10.51 20.62
N VAL A 682 -5.65 -10.32 20.42
CA VAL A 682 -5.02 -10.66 19.15
C VAL A 682 -5.05 -12.17 19.10
N VAL A 683 -6.16 -12.72 18.65
CA VAL A 683 -6.19 -14.12 18.26
C VAL A 683 -5.26 -14.22 17.07
N ALA A 684 -4.21 -15.01 17.19
CA ALA A 684 -3.35 -15.27 16.04
C ALA A 684 -4.27 -15.65 14.85
N PRO A 685 -4.28 -14.87 13.78
CA PRO A 685 -5.19 -15.16 12.68
C PRO A 685 -4.85 -16.54 12.13
N PRO A 686 -5.83 -17.31 11.66
CA PRO A 686 -5.55 -18.57 10.98
C PRO A 686 -4.67 -18.31 9.77
N ALA A 687 -4.00 -19.36 9.27
CA ALA A 687 -3.19 -19.27 8.06
C ALA A 687 -3.96 -18.52 6.95
N PRO A 688 -3.30 -17.59 6.22
CA PRO A 688 -3.95 -16.85 5.16
C PRO A 688 -4.59 -17.75 4.11
N SER A 689 -5.70 -17.30 3.56
CA SER A 689 -6.30 -17.93 2.38
C SER A 689 -5.37 -17.80 1.18
N PRO A 690 -5.32 -18.80 0.29
CA PRO A 690 -4.59 -18.63 -0.97
C PRO A 690 -5.10 -17.42 -1.76
N TRP A 691 -4.19 -16.72 -2.42
CA TRP A 691 -4.54 -15.66 -3.35
C TRP A 691 -5.13 -16.27 -4.63
N VAL A 692 -6.20 -15.67 -5.10
CA VAL A 692 -6.77 -15.98 -6.41
C VAL A 692 -6.85 -14.68 -7.16
N GLN A 693 -6.01 -14.55 -8.20
CA GLN A 693 -6.07 -13.38 -9.08
C GLN A 693 -7.43 -13.33 -9.75
N PRO A 694 -8.12 -12.19 -9.77
CA PRO A 694 -9.31 -12.03 -10.60
C PRO A 694 -8.96 -12.34 -12.05
N VAL A 695 -9.67 -13.25 -12.67
CA VAL A 695 -9.52 -13.52 -14.10
C VAL A 695 -10.10 -12.29 -14.81
N GLY A 696 -9.23 -11.49 -15.43
CA GLY A 696 -9.58 -10.32 -16.20
C GLY A 696 -10.31 -10.65 -17.49
#